data_8bc9fc558d55116d92020fa0a5c81b5d
#
_entry.id   8bc9fc558d55116d92020fa0a5c81b5d
#
_cell.length_a   1.000
_cell.length_b   1.000
_cell.length_c   1.000
_cell.angle_alpha   90.00
_cell.angle_beta   90.00
_cell.angle_gamma   90.00
#
_symmetry.space_group_name_H-M   'P 1'
#
loop_
_entity.id
_entity.type
_entity.pdbx_description
1 polymer ?
#
loop_
_entity_poly.entity_id
_entity_poly.type
_entity_poly.pdbx_seq_one_letter_code
_entity_poly.pdbx_strand_id
1 'polypeptide(L)'
;MTNHWNDIQNSDYILVIAGNPAENHPAAYGHITAAVDKGAKLIVVDPRFTRSAAKAHIYCPIRSGTDVAFIGGIVKYIISDIEANPGNYNMTYITEYTNASYLVNPNYKGAPDLDGLFSGYNAEKRSYDRSAATSSWTYQLDENGVPKRDKTLQDPNCVFQILKEHYARYTPEMVNTVSGAPKEKFLEVAKTFAESGAAGKSGTLMYAMGATQHTNGSQIIRTYAIMQLLLANIGVAGGGIQAMRGESNVQGSTDMALLSHLLPGYLLVPQHNDETLQKYIDRATPKSSDPLSLNWWKNTDKYMVSLLKAWWGDAATKDNDFGFHYSPKVHAGTNYTHIALFEAMEKGDIKGLMCWGQNPAVGSPNANQTRNALANLDWLVCVDLWETETSIFWKRPGADPTGINTEVFLLPAVGSFEKEGSVTNSGRWMQWRYKCADSPGDAKADLDIMNELMAKIRDLYLKDGAAPNRDAIVNLTWYYGTHADPRQVAKEVNGYYLTGDKQGKQVISFASLMNDGSTASGNWLYCGSYVEPADEPTAPIPGNRASRRNLDDSPYNIQLYSKWAWCWPVNRRIIYNRASVDLNGEPFDKEHPVIWWKNAAWTGDVPDGGGKPMAEGGHLPFIMRSTGLAQLFGGVVGPRETSLADGPLPEHYEPWESPLAANPMSGTMNDPVIKIWRPLEQSLPDKYPIAATTYRVVEHWQAGQMTRNLPWLVEAMPNMFVELSEELAAEKGIANADEVIIENKRGSIKAVALVTKRFKPFQMNGKTVHQIGMTWHWGYAGLSTGDSANILTPSVGDPNTTIPEYKAFLCNIRKA
;
A
#
# COMPACT_ATOMS: atom_id res chain seq x y z
N MET A 1 7.66 2.28 0.09
CA MET A 1 8.72 2.49 1.10
C MET A 1 9.21 3.92 1.04
N THR A 2 9.45 4.55 2.18
CA THR A 2 10.03 5.90 2.21
C THR A 2 11.53 5.89 1.94
N ASN A 3 12.22 4.83 2.35
CA ASN A 3 13.62 4.62 2.08
C ASN A 3 13.82 3.37 1.19
N HIS A 4 14.93 3.30 0.48
CA HIS A 4 15.27 2.14 -0.32
C HIS A 4 15.75 0.97 0.58
N TRP A 5 15.65 -0.27 0.07
CA TRP A 5 16.07 -1.48 0.80
C TRP A 5 17.49 -1.41 1.36
N ASN A 6 18.45 -0.91 0.58
CA ASN A 6 19.85 -0.84 1.02
C ASN A 6 20.08 0.12 2.18
N ASP A 7 19.19 1.07 2.42
CA ASP A 7 19.31 2.02 3.52
C ASP A 7 18.97 1.40 4.88
N ILE A 8 18.26 0.27 4.92
CA ILE A 8 17.94 -0.45 6.17
C ILE A 8 19.21 -0.80 6.97
N GLN A 9 20.35 -1.04 6.30
CA GLN A 9 21.63 -1.31 6.96
C GLN A 9 22.18 -0.16 7.82
N ASN A 10 21.60 1.04 7.72
CA ASN A 10 21.93 2.21 8.52
C ASN A 10 21.02 2.37 9.75
N SER A 11 20.02 1.50 9.93
CA SER A 11 19.12 1.56 11.09
C SER A 11 19.80 1.10 12.36
N ASP A 12 19.56 1.82 13.47
CA ASP A 12 19.92 1.37 14.83
C ASP A 12 18.84 0.44 15.41
N TYR A 13 17.59 0.67 15.05
CA TYR A 13 16.42 -0.09 15.52
C TYR A 13 15.55 -0.50 14.34
N ILE A 14 15.18 -1.78 14.30
CA ILE A 14 14.34 -2.33 13.23
C ILE A 14 13.12 -2.99 13.87
N LEU A 15 11.93 -2.43 13.62
CA LEU A 15 10.66 -3.01 14.04
C LEU A 15 9.98 -3.67 12.84
N VAL A 16 9.90 -4.98 12.86
CA VAL A 16 9.10 -5.76 11.91
C VAL A 16 7.79 -6.11 12.56
N ILE A 17 6.69 -5.64 12.00
CA ILE A 17 5.34 -5.91 12.47
C ILE A 17 4.46 -6.39 11.32
N ALA A 18 3.66 -7.42 11.56
CA ALA A 18 2.72 -7.95 10.57
C ALA A 18 3.38 -8.34 9.23
N GLY A 19 4.61 -8.85 9.30
CA GLY A 19 5.40 -9.28 8.15
C GLY A 19 6.49 -10.27 8.54
N ASN A 20 6.99 -11.05 7.58
CA ASN A 20 8.02 -12.06 7.81
C ASN A 20 9.11 -12.00 6.72
N PRO A 21 9.94 -10.94 6.72
CA PRO A 21 10.93 -10.71 5.65
C PRO A 21 11.97 -11.83 5.51
N ALA A 22 12.27 -12.59 6.57
CA ALA A 22 13.18 -13.73 6.46
C ALA A 22 12.64 -14.83 5.51
N GLU A 23 11.34 -14.92 5.32
CA GLU A 23 10.69 -15.88 4.41
C GLU A 23 10.21 -15.23 3.11
N ASN A 24 9.54 -14.07 3.19
CA ASN A 24 8.90 -13.49 2.01
C ASN A 24 9.79 -12.51 1.22
N HIS A 25 10.86 -11.98 1.82
CA HIS A 25 11.81 -11.05 1.20
C HIS A 25 13.26 -11.39 1.56
N PRO A 26 13.74 -12.64 1.30
CA PRO A 26 15.01 -13.12 1.82
C PRO A 26 16.22 -12.31 1.34
N ALA A 27 16.23 -11.83 0.10
CA ALA A 27 17.30 -10.97 -0.42
C ALA A 27 17.36 -9.62 0.33
N ALA A 28 16.20 -9.02 0.63
CA ALA A 28 16.13 -7.79 1.40
C ALA A 28 16.46 -8.02 2.88
N TYR A 29 16.20 -9.21 3.41
CA TYR A 29 16.58 -9.58 4.78
C TYR A 29 18.10 -9.50 5.01
N GLY A 30 18.90 -9.64 3.96
CA GLY A 30 20.34 -9.39 4.00
C GLY A 30 20.72 -7.99 4.50
N HIS A 31 19.89 -6.96 4.22
CA HIS A 31 20.13 -5.61 4.75
C HIS A 31 19.78 -5.51 6.24
N ILE A 32 18.79 -6.29 6.71
CA ILE A 32 18.46 -6.39 8.15
C ILE A 32 19.62 -7.05 8.89
N THR A 33 20.14 -8.16 8.38
CA THR A 33 21.27 -8.85 9.02
C THR A 33 22.51 -7.97 9.03
N ALA A 34 22.78 -7.23 7.96
CA ALA A 34 23.90 -6.28 7.91
C ALA A 34 23.78 -5.16 8.96
N ALA A 35 22.56 -4.68 9.25
CA ALA A 35 22.33 -3.72 10.34
C ALA A 35 22.55 -4.39 11.71
N VAL A 36 22.01 -5.60 11.91
CA VAL A 36 22.19 -6.36 13.17
C VAL A 36 23.66 -6.65 13.44
N ASP A 37 24.44 -7.01 12.43
CA ASP A 37 25.88 -7.25 12.55
C ASP A 37 26.66 -5.98 12.96
N LYS A 38 26.10 -4.79 12.67
CA LYS A 38 26.61 -3.49 13.14
C LYS A 38 26.08 -3.08 14.53
N GLY A 39 25.23 -3.89 15.15
CA GLY A 39 24.69 -3.65 16.49
C GLY A 39 23.23 -3.19 16.55
N ALA A 40 22.53 -3.10 15.43
CA ALA A 40 21.11 -2.75 15.41
C ALA A 40 20.26 -3.75 16.19
N LYS A 41 19.19 -3.27 16.82
CA LYS A 41 18.21 -4.09 17.55
C LYS A 41 17.05 -4.47 16.63
N LEU A 42 16.88 -5.77 16.38
CA LEU A 42 15.74 -6.31 15.66
C LEU A 42 14.61 -6.67 16.63
N ILE A 43 13.45 -6.07 16.42
CA ILE A 43 12.20 -6.31 17.17
C ILE A 43 11.19 -6.91 16.19
N VAL A 44 10.49 -7.97 16.58
CA VAL A 44 9.42 -8.58 15.78
C VAL A 44 8.15 -8.69 16.59
N VAL A 45 7.04 -8.20 16.00
CA VAL A 45 5.70 -8.25 16.56
C VAL A 45 4.80 -8.99 15.57
N ASP A 46 4.32 -10.17 15.95
CA ASP A 46 3.52 -11.03 15.07
C ASP A 46 2.74 -12.04 15.92
N PRO A 47 1.52 -12.43 15.57
CA PRO A 47 0.78 -13.48 16.31
C PRO A 47 1.47 -14.85 16.25
N ARG A 48 2.26 -15.10 15.22
CA ARG A 48 2.99 -16.34 14.99
C ARG A 48 4.48 -16.13 15.23
N PHE A 49 5.14 -17.07 15.92
CA PHE A 49 6.61 -17.08 16.02
C PHE A 49 7.22 -17.47 14.67
N THR A 50 7.58 -16.45 13.88
CA THR A 50 8.08 -16.59 12.51
C THR A 50 9.59 -16.82 12.44
N ARG A 51 10.12 -17.08 11.23
CA ARG A 51 11.60 -17.15 11.03
C ARG A 51 12.27 -15.80 11.31
N SER A 52 11.58 -14.68 11.01
CA SER A 52 12.06 -13.35 11.40
C SER A 52 12.10 -13.19 12.92
N ALA A 53 11.06 -13.68 13.63
CA ALA A 53 11.00 -13.69 15.10
C ALA A 53 12.13 -14.53 15.72
N ALA A 54 12.49 -15.64 15.10
CA ALA A 54 13.58 -16.51 15.57
C ALA A 54 14.98 -15.86 15.51
N LYS A 55 15.12 -14.73 14.82
CA LYS A 55 16.35 -13.94 14.72
C LYS A 55 16.26 -12.60 15.45
N ALA A 56 15.10 -12.29 16.05
CA ALA A 56 14.87 -11.04 16.75
C ALA A 56 15.54 -11.02 18.13
N HIS A 57 15.97 -9.83 18.56
CA HIS A 57 16.37 -9.59 19.94
C HIS A 57 15.16 -9.58 20.87
N ILE A 58 14.04 -9.05 20.36
CA ILE A 58 12.77 -8.98 21.10
C ILE A 58 11.67 -9.52 20.19
N TYR A 59 10.90 -10.49 20.69
CA TYR A 59 9.66 -10.96 20.08
C TYR A 59 8.50 -10.70 21.02
N CYS A 60 7.43 -10.12 20.49
CA CYS A 60 6.18 -9.90 21.22
C CYS A 60 4.98 -10.41 20.41
N PRO A 61 4.22 -11.39 20.91
CA PRO A 61 3.00 -11.83 20.26
C PRO A 61 1.86 -10.84 20.49
N ILE A 62 1.02 -10.66 19.47
CA ILE A 62 -0.24 -9.91 19.55
C ILE A 62 -1.35 -10.68 18.86
N ARG A 63 -2.60 -10.52 19.28
CA ARG A 63 -3.77 -11.05 18.57
C ARG A 63 -3.94 -10.28 17.24
N SER A 64 -4.28 -10.98 16.17
CA SER A 64 -4.53 -10.37 14.86
C SER A 64 -5.59 -9.25 14.94
N GLY A 65 -5.33 -8.12 14.27
CA GLY A 65 -6.23 -6.96 14.20
C GLY A 65 -6.14 -6.01 15.40
N THR A 66 -5.14 -6.15 16.28
CA THR A 66 -4.97 -5.29 17.47
C THR A 66 -3.77 -4.35 17.39
N ASP A 67 -3.21 -4.18 16.20
CA ASP A 67 -2.02 -3.37 15.94
C ASP A 67 -2.19 -1.92 16.38
N VAL A 68 -3.39 -1.32 16.16
CA VAL A 68 -3.67 0.07 16.57
C VAL A 68 -3.53 0.22 18.09
N ALA A 69 -4.03 -0.74 18.87
CA ALA A 69 -3.89 -0.69 20.33
C ALA A 69 -2.44 -0.88 20.76
N PHE A 70 -1.70 -1.81 20.12
CA PHE A 70 -0.32 -2.09 20.46
C PHE A 70 0.60 -0.89 20.15
N ILE A 71 0.55 -0.36 18.92
CA ILE A 71 1.38 0.78 18.52
C ILE A 71 0.87 2.07 19.18
N GLY A 72 -0.45 2.22 19.38
CA GLY A 72 -1.02 3.33 20.15
C GLY A 72 -0.47 3.41 21.57
N GLY A 73 -0.24 2.26 22.19
CA GLY A 73 0.46 2.19 23.49
C GLY A 73 1.92 2.65 23.40
N ILE A 74 2.63 2.37 22.31
CA ILE A 74 3.99 2.88 22.07
C ILE A 74 3.94 4.41 21.86
N VAL A 75 2.97 4.90 21.07
CA VAL A 75 2.77 6.35 20.88
C VAL A 75 2.51 7.05 22.21
N LYS A 76 1.67 6.46 23.09
CA LYS A 76 1.48 6.98 24.46
C LYS A 76 2.80 7.05 25.24
N TYR A 77 3.60 5.98 25.18
CA TYR A 77 4.91 5.95 25.85
C TYR A 77 5.80 7.10 25.35
N ILE A 78 5.92 7.26 24.03
CA ILE A 78 6.73 8.29 23.38
C ILE A 78 6.26 9.70 23.78
N ILE A 79 4.96 9.99 23.73
CA ILE A 79 4.42 11.30 24.12
C ILE A 79 4.74 11.60 25.58
N SER A 80 4.57 10.61 26.48
CA SER A 80 4.89 10.78 27.90
C SER A 80 6.38 11.04 28.14
N ASP A 81 7.25 10.38 27.37
CA ASP A 81 8.70 10.57 27.48
C ASP A 81 9.15 11.91 26.85
N ILE A 82 8.53 12.37 25.75
CA ILE A 82 8.75 13.71 25.19
C ILE A 82 8.43 14.78 26.22
N GLU A 83 7.35 14.66 26.99
CA GLU A 83 7.00 15.62 28.04
C GLU A 83 8.00 15.61 29.22
N ALA A 84 8.44 14.43 29.62
CA ALA A 84 9.37 14.27 30.72
C ALA A 84 10.81 14.63 30.32
N ASN A 85 11.24 14.32 29.11
CA ASN A 85 12.60 14.35 28.61
C ASN A 85 12.68 14.91 27.19
N PRO A 86 12.19 16.12 26.89
CA PRO A 86 12.12 16.66 25.53
C PRO A 86 13.49 16.73 24.82
N GLY A 87 14.57 16.83 25.57
CA GLY A 87 15.93 16.85 25.02
C GLY A 87 16.40 15.52 24.40
N ASN A 88 15.67 14.44 24.63
CA ASN A 88 15.94 13.14 24.01
C ASN A 88 15.34 13.02 22.60
N TYR A 89 14.54 13.98 22.15
CA TYR A 89 13.81 13.93 20.90
C TYR A 89 14.12 15.13 20.00
N ASN A 90 13.90 14.96 18.69
CA ASN A 90 14.07 16.04 17.74
C ASN A 90 12.82 16.96 17.73
N MET A 91 12.78 17.88 18.70
CA MET A 91 11.66 18.81 18.84
C MET A 91 11.52 19.77 17.66
N THR A 92 12.62 20.11 16.97
CA THR A 92 12.56 20.91 15.73
C THR A 92 11.78 20.17 14.64
N TYR A 93 12.06 18.89 14.44
CA TYR A 93 11.33 18.07 13.49
C TYR A 93 9.82 18.00 13.83
N ILE A 94 9.51 17.68 15.10
CA ILE A 94 8.12 17.55 15.56
C ILE A 94 7.35 18.86 15.36
N THR A 95 7.93 19.98 15.77
CA THR A 95 7.26 21.29 15.75
C THR A 95 7.19 21.91 14.38
N GLU A 96 8.27 21.82 13.58
CA GLU A 96 8.38 22.56 12.32
C GLU A 96 8.04 21.73 11.08
N TYR A 97 8.20 20.39 11.12
CA TYR A 97 8.01 19.53 9.95
C TYR A 97 6.75 18.68 10.03
N THR A 98 6.06 18.69 11.19
CA THR A 98 4.75 18.05 11.33
C THR A 98 3.67 19.08 11.69
N ASN A 99 2.42 18.68 11.60
CA ASN A 99 1.31 19.52 12.05
C ASN A 99 1.06 19.44 13.58
N ALA A 100 2.04 18.98 14.38
CA ALA A 100 1.95 18.93 15.85
C ALA A 100 1.53 20.25 16.47
N SER A 101 2.02 21.37 15.92
CA SER A 101 1.74 22.73 16.39
C SER A 101 0.46 23.36 15.85
N TYR A 102 -0.27 22.73 14.93
CA TYR A 102 -1.50 23.28 14.37
C TYR A 102 -2.64 23.29 15.39
N LEU A 103 -3.43 24.38 15.42
CA LEU A 103 -4.63 24.50 16.25
C LEU A 103 -5.84 23.94 15.50
N VAL A 104 -6.42 22.89 16.03
CA VAL A 104 -7.63 22.26 15.50
C VAL A 104 -8.86 23.09 15.87
N ASN A 105 -9.92 22.96 15.08
CA ASN A 105 -11.22 23.58 15.34
C ASN A 105 -11.72 23.26 16.78
N PRO A 106 -12.09 24.25 17.58
CA PRO A 106 -12.50 24.02 18.98
C PRO A 106 -13.79 23.18 19.13
N ASN A 107 -14.56 22.98 18.06
CA ASN A 107 -15.71 22.09 18.07
C ASN A 107 -15.35 20.61 17.82
N TYR A 108 -14.08 20.29 17.59
CA TYR A 108 -13.64 18.91 17.48
C TYR A 108 -13.85 18.16 18.78
N LYS A 109 -14.36 16.94 18.69
CA LYS A 109 -14.40 15.97 19.79
C LYS A 109 -13.88 14.64 19.29
N GLY A 110 -13.02 14.03 20.10
CA GLY A 110 -12.35 12.78 19.79
C GLY A 110 -13.05 11.54 20.33
N ALA A 111 -12.45 10.40 20.08
CA ALA A 111 -12.92 9.11 20.56
C ALA A 111 -13.00 9.00 22.10
N PRO A 112 -12.15 9.67 22.89
CA PRO A 112 -12.32 9.71 24.34
C PRO A 112 -13.66 10.33 24.80
N ASP A 113 -14.13 11.35 24.09
CA ASP A 113 -15.37 12.07 24.43
C ASP A 113 -16.62 11.38 23.92
N LEU A 114 -16.51 10.63 22.83
CA LEU A 114 -17.61 10.10 22.05
C LEU A 114 -17.64 8.56 22.00
N ASP A 115 -17.06 7.94 23.01
CA ASP A 115 -17.07 6.49 23.18
C ASP A 115 -16.64 5.70 21.91
N GLY A 116 -15.48 6.07 21.36
CA GLY A 116 -14.89 5.45 20.17
C GLY A 116 -15.33 6.09 18.85
N LEU A 117 -16.16 7.12 18.87
CA LEU A 117 -16.54 7.89 17.68
C LEU A 117 -15.80 9.23 17.62
N PHE A 118 -15.88 9.88 16.46
CA PHE A 118 -15.43 11.25 16.27
C PHE A 118 -16.61 12.16 15.96
N SER A 119 -16.47 13.45 16.25
CA SER A 119 -17.49 14.44 15.91
C SER A 119 -17.79 14.45 14.40
N GLY A 120 -19.07 14.65 14.05
CA GLY A 120 -19.51 14.59 12.65
C GLY A 120 -19.95 13.21 12.17
N TYR A 121 -20.07 12.21 13.05
CA TYR A 121 -20.61 10.90 12.69
C TYR A 121 -22.11 10.95 12.41
N ASN A 122 -22.51 10.36 11.30
CA ASN A 122 -23.90 10.13 10.92
C ASN A 122 -24.19 8.63 10.89
N ALA A 123 -25.00 8.16 11.86
CA ALA A 123 -25.30 6.75 12.03
C ALA A 123 -26.14 6.16 10.88
N GLU A 124 -27.06 6.93 10.29
CA GLU A 124 -27.90 6.46 9.18
C GLU A 124 -27.09 6.21 7.91
N LYS A 125 -26.14 7.13 7.63
CA LYS A 125 -25.25 7.03 6.45
C LYS A 125 -24.01 6.18 6.72
N ARG A 126 -23.75 5.85 7.98
CA ARG A 126 -22.49 5.21 8.43
C ARG A 126 -21.28 5.95 7.83
N SER A 127 -21.19 7.24 8.07
CA SER A 127 -20.16 8.11 7.50
C SER A 127 -19.90 9.31 8.40
N TYR A 128 -18.72 9.91 8.22
CA TYR A 128 -18.34 11.16 8.86
C TYR A 128 -18.46 12.35 7.92
N ASP A 129 -18.75 13.53 8.48
CA ASP A 129 -18.65 14.80 7.75
C ASP A 129 -17.17 15.15 7.53
N ARG A 130 -16.76 15.16 6.26
CA ARG A 130 -15.42 15.53 5.79
C ARG A 130 -15.43 16.71 4.84
N SER A 131 -16.48 17.53 4.90
CA SER A 131 -16.56 18.78 4.14
C SER A 131 -15.67 19.85 4.76
N ALA A 132 -14.86 20.53 3.97
CA ALA A 132 -14.04 21.64 4.46
C ALA A 132 -14.87 22.80 5.02
N ALA A 133 -16.16 22.91 4.62
CA ALA A 133 -17.06 23.97 5.07
C ALA A 133 -17.73 23.68 6.42
N THR A 134 -17.98 22.41 6.74
CA THR A 134 -18.84 22.03 7.89
C THR A 134 -18.16 21.08 8.89
N SER A 135 -17.10 20.38 8.49
CA SER A 135 -16.39 19.45 9.36
C SER A 135 -15.69 20.16 10.52
N SER A 136 -15.78 19.59 11.72
CA SER A 136 -14.98 20.00 12.87
C SER A 136 -13.51 19.52 12.81
N TRP A 137 -13.14 18.74 11.80
CA TRP A 137 -11.75 18.25 11.59
C TRP A 137 -10.88 19.23 10.82
N THR A 138 -11.26 20.49 10.79
CA THR A 138 -10.51 21.60 10.18
C THR A 138 -9.56 22.25 11.18
N TYR A 139 -8.71 23.16 10.69
CA TYR A 139 -7.82 23.95 11.53
C TYR A 139 -8.37 25.36 11.72
N GLN A 140 -7.97 26.00 12.83
CA GLN A 140 -8.13 27.44 13.01
C GLN A 140 -7.19 28.16 12.05
N LEU A 141 -7.70 29.15 11.31
CA LEU A 141 -6.93 29.87 10.29
C LEU A 141 -6.61 31.29 10.76
N ASP A 142 -5.48 31.83 10.30
CA ASP A 142 -5.14 33.24 10.41
C ASP A 142 -5.87 34.08 9.32
N GLU A 143 -5.57 35.35 9.25
CA GLU A 143 -6.13 36.31 8.29
C GLU A 143 -5.79 35.98 6.82
N ASN A 144 -4.72 35.22 6.58
CA ASN A 144 -4.27 34.79 5.25
C ASN A 144 -4.79 33.39 4.88
N GLY A 145 -5.58 32.76 5.77
CA GLY A 145 -6.07 31.39 5.56
C GLY A 145 -5.02 30.30 5.83
N VAL A 146 -3.93 30.63 6.52
CA VAL A 146 -2.89 29.66 6.95
C VAL A 146 -3.28 29.12 8.33
N PRO A 147 -3.11 27.81 8.59
CA PRO A 147 -3.39 27.23 9.89
C PRO A 147 -2.57 27.88 11.01
N LYS A 148 -3.24 28.33 12.08
CA LYS A 148 -2.60 28.85 13.27
C LYS A 148 -1.77 27.78 13.96
N ARG A 149 -0.66 28.22 14.56
CA ARG A 149 0.30 27.32 15.22
C ARG A 149 0.60 27.77 16.65
N ASP A 150 0.63 26.79 17.56
CA ASP A 150 1.25 26.95 18.88
C ASP A 150 2.56 26.16 18.90
N LYS A 151 3.69 26.84 18.70
CA LYS A 151 5.01 26.19 18.71
C LYS A 151 5.46 25.77 20.11
N THR A 152 4.75 26.17 21.16
CA THR A 152 5.03 25.71 22.55
C THR A 152 4.41 24.33 22.79
N LEU A 153 3.47 23.88 21.94
CA LEU A 153 2.71 22.63 22.03
C LEU A 153 1.87 22.54 23.32
N GLN A 154 1.44 23.68 23.91
CA GLN A 154 0.72 23.72 25.17
C GLN A 154 -0.78 24.06 25.03
N ASP A 155 -1.19 24.68 23.93
CA ASP A 155 -2.61 25.00 23.69
C ASP A 155 -3.44 23.70 23.64
N PRO A 156 -4.55 23.59 24.36
CA PRO A 156 -5.37 22.37 24.39
C PRO A 156 -5.95 21.98 23.01
N ASN A 157 -6.07 22.93 22.08
CA ASN A 157 -6.50 22.64 20.70
C ASN A 157 -5.32 22.29 19.79
N CYS A 158 -4.08 22.32 20.30
CA CYS A 158 -2.90 21.93 19.54
C CYS A 158 -2.95 20.44 19.23
N VAL A 159 -2.60 20.05 18.01
CA VAL A 159 -2.57 18.65 17.59
C VAL A 159 -1.80 17.78 18.57
N PHE A 160 -0.67 18.26 19.11
CA PHE A 160 0.11 17.49 20.07
C PHE A 160 -0.68 17.18 21.35
N GLN A 161 -1.44 18.14 21.90
CA GLN A 161 -2.26 17.93 23.09
C GLN A 161 -3.46 17.00 22.79
N ILE A 162 -4.07 17.16 21.62
CA ILE A 162 -5.14 16.26 21.17
C ILE A 162 -4.62 14.80 21.04
N LEU A 163 -3.42 14.60 20.49
CA LEU A 163 -2.77 13.28 20.46
C LEU A 163 -2.54 12.72 21.87
N LYS A 164 -2.03 13.54 22.76
CA LYS A 164 -1.79 13.15 24.16
C LYS A 164 -3.08 12.66 24.83
N GLU A 165 -4.17 13.40 24.69
CA GLU A 165 -5.48 13.03 25.24
C GLU A 165 -6.01 11.75 24.60
N HIS A 166 -5.95 11.66 23.28
CA HIS A 166 -6.43 10.49 22.54
C HIS A 166 -5.71 9.22 22.95
N TYR A 167 -4.36 9.25 23.01
CA TYR A 167 -3.56 8.07 23.35
C TYR A 167 -3.42 7.82 24.86
N ALA A 168 -3.90 8.68 25.73
CA ALA A 168 -3.86 8.47 27.18
C ALA A 168 -4.50 7.14 27.62
N ARG A 169 -5.54 6.68 26.90
CA ARG A 169 -6.26 5.43 27.15
C ARG A 169 -5.46 4.17 26.82
N TYR A 170 -4.45 4.25 25.99
CA TYR A 170 -3.65 3.13 25.53
C TYR A 170 -2.57 2.75 26.53
N THR A 171 -2.96 2.49 27.75
CA THR A 171 -2.03 2.09 28.84
C THR A 171 -1.47 0.68 28.58
N PRO A 172 -0.33 0.31 29.21
CA PRO A 172 0.19 -1.06 29.09
C PRO A 172 -0.81 -2.15 29.50
N GLU A 173 -1.66 -1.86 30.47
CA GLU A 173 -2.76 -2.73 30.91
C GLU A 173 -3.81 -2.87 29.81
N MET A 174 -4.21 -1.77 29.19
CA MET A 174 -5.18 -1.78 28.10
C MET A 174 -4.62 -2.50 26.87
N VAL A 175 -3.34 -2.26 26.53
CA VAL A 175 -2.67 -3.00 25.44
C VAL A 175 -2.73 -4.51 25.69
N ASN A 176 -2.41 -4.96 26.89
CA ASN A 176 -2.53 -6.38 27.25
C ASN A 176 -3.98 -6.88 27.14
N THR A 177 -4.93 -6.13 27.65
CA THR A 177 -6.38 -6.49 27.63
C THR A 177 -6.89 -6.66 26.19
N VAL A 178 -6.49 -5.78 25.27
CA VAL A 178 -6.93 -5.79 23.87
C VAL A 178 -6.15 -6.81 23.03
N SER A 179 -4.82 -6.81 23.15
CA SER A 179 -3.96 -7.55 22.23
C SER A 179 -3.47 -8.89 22.74
N GLY A 180 -3.59 -9.13 24.05
CA GLY A 180 -3.00 -10.30 24.70
C GLY A 180 -1.46 -10.25 24.78
N ALA A 181 -0.82 -9.15 24.37
CA ALA A 181 0.62 -8.98 24.51
C ALA A 181 1.03 -8.99 25.99
N PRO A 182 2.03 -9.77 26.40
CA PRO A 182 2.52 -9.71 27.77
C PRO A 182 3.04 -8.29 28.09
N LYS A 183 2.56 -7.71 29.19
CA LYS A 183 2.82 -6.31 29.55
C LYS A 183 4.32 -5.95 29.58
N GLU A 184 5.13 -6.84 30.16
CA GLU A 184 6.58 -6.66 30.25
C GLU A 184 7.23 -6.65 28.87
N LYS A 185 6.78 -7.53 27.97
CA LYS A 185 7.27 -7.59 26.58
C LYS A 185 6.84 -6.37 25.78
N PHE A 186 5.62 -5.90 25.96
CA PHE A 186 5.15 -4.65 25.37
C PHE A 186 6.02 -3.46 25.81
N LEU A 187 6.28 -3.32 27.10
CA LEU A 187 7.12 -2.23 27.65
C LEU A 187 8.56 -2.33 27.15
N GLU A 188 9.11 -3.53 27.03
CA GLU A 188 10.44 -3.77 26.45
C GLU A 188 10.48 -3.27 24.99
N VAL A 189 9.48 -3.60 24.16
CA VAL A 189 9.37 -3.12 22.77
C VAL A 189 9.24 -1.61 22.73
N ALA A 190 8.32 -1.03 23.52
CA ALA A 190 8.04 0.40 23.53
C ALA A 190 9.29 1.21 23.90
N LYS A 191 9.96 0.83 24.97
CA LYS A 191 11.19 1.49 25.43
C LYS A 191 12.31 1.37 24.40
N THR A 192 12.56 0.15 23.89
CA THR A 192 13.65 -0.09 22.95
C THR A 192 13.46 0.66 21.64
N PHE A 193 12.24 0.67 21.09
CA PHE A 193 12.01 1.35 19.82
C PHE A 193 11.95 2.88 19.97
N ALA A 194 11.50 3.40 21.12
CA ALA A 194 11.50 4.84 21.39
C ALA A 194 12.92 5.44 21.41
N GLU A 195 13.93 4.66 21.74
CA GLU A 195 15.35 5.08 21.69
C GLU A 195 15.80 5.53 20.28
N SER A 196 15.08 5.12 19.23
CA SER A 196 15.36 5.57 17.85
C SER A 196 15.07 7.06 17.62
N GLY A 197 14.34 7.72 18.52
CA GLY A 197 14.11 9.18 18.49
C GLY A 197 15.26 10.01 19.05
N ALA A 198 16.27 9.38 19.64
CA ALA A 198 17.42 10.08 20.21
C ALA A 198 18.34 10.66 19.12
N ALA A 199 19.07 11.72 19.45
CA ALA A 199 20.00 12.37 18.54
C ALA A 199 21.03 11.37 17.96
N GLY A 200 21.22 11.38 16.65
CA GLY A 200 22.12 10.46 15.93
C GLY A 200 21.66 9.00 15.90
N LYS A 201 20.40 8.73 16.26
CA LYS A 201 19.78 7.41 16.15
C LYS A 201 18.68 7.42 15.12
N SER A 202 18.39 6.24 14.56
CA SER A 202 17.27 6.05 13.65
C SER A 202 16.63 4.69 13.80
N GLY A 203 15.34 4.62 13.45
CA GLY A 203 14.58 3.38 13.46
C GLY A 203 13.70 3.20 12.25
N THR A 204 13.79 2.04 11.61
CA THR A 204 12.91 1.67 10.51
C THR A 204 11.77 0.77 10.98
N LEU A 205 10.56 1.01 10.46
CA LEU A 205 9.41 0.14 10.64
C LEU A 205 9.12 -0.58 9.33
N MET A 206 9.03 -1.91 9.39
CA MET A 206 8.76 -2.77 8.23
C MET A 206 7.46 -3.54 8.45
N TYR A 207 6.57 -3.53 7.45
CA TYR A 207 5.29 -4.24 7.51
C TYR A 207 4.89 -4.84 6.16
N ALA A 208 3.96 -5.77 6.19
CA ALA A 208 3.40 -6.40 5.00
C ALA A 208 1.88 -6.56 5.09
N MET A 209 1.32 -7.55 4.41
CA MET A 209 -0.11 -7.80 4.31
C MET A 209 -0.79 -8.10 5.66
N GLY A 210 -0.04 -8.53 6.67
CA GLY A 210 -0.57 -8.71 8.03
C GLY A 210 -1.11 -7.43 8.65
N ALA A 211 -0.63 -6.25 8.22
CA ALA A 211 -1.14 -4.95 8.65
C ALA A 211 -2.24 -4.39 7.73
N THR A 212 -2.19 -4.68 6.43
CA THR A 212 -3.09 -4.04 5.46
C THR A 212 -4.38 -4.80 5.19
N GLN A 213 -4.38 -6.12 5.38
CA GLN A 213 -5.53 -6.98 5.07
C GLN A 213 -6.48 -7.11 6.27
N HIS A 214 -6.90 -5.96 6.80
CA HIS A 214 -7.86 -5.79 7.91
C HIS A 214 -8.92 -4.76 7.59
N THR A 215 -10.06 -4.83 8.26
CA THR A 215 -11.12 -3.81 8.19
C THR A 215 -10.69 -2.45 8.75
N ASN A 216 -9.59 -2.39 9.51
CA ASN A 216 -8.96 -1.19 10.03
C ASN A 216 -7.51 -1.00 9.51
N GLY A 217 -7.18 -1.56 8.33
CA GLY A 217 -5.83 -1.54 7.77
C GLY A 217 -5.26 -0.13 7.58
N SER A 218 -6.07 0.82 7.11
CA SER A 218 -5.68 2.23 6.98
C SER A 218 -5.33 2.86 8.33
N GLN A 219 -6.07 2.55 9.39
CA GLN A 219 -5.80 3.01 10.75
C GLN A 219 -4.47 2.45 11.28
N ILE A 220 -4.23 1.16 11.05
CA ILE A 220 -2.99 0.48 11.44
C ILE A 220 -1.79 1.21 10.83
N ILE A 221 -1.77 1.37 9.50
CA ILE A 221 -0.65 2.01 8.80
C ILE A 221 -0.46 3.46 9.24
N ARG A 222 -1.56 4.17 9.50
CA ARG A 222 -1.50 5.53 9.99
C ARG A 222 -0.91 5.64 11.40
N THR A 223 -1.21 4.67 12.27
CA THR A 223 -0.62 4.61 13.63
C THR A 223 0.91 4.44 13.54
N TYR A 224 1.38 3.61 12.61
CA TYR A 224 2.81 3.46 12.32
C TYR A 224 3.46 4.78 11.88
N ALA A 225 2.76 5.52 11.00
CA ALA A 225 3.25 6.82 10.53
C ALA A 225 3.34 7.86 11.67
N ILE A 226 2.34 7.93 12.55
CA ILE A 226 2.33 8.82 13.70
C ILE A 226 3.53 8.52 14.62
N MET A 227 3.76 7.24 14.95
CA MET A 227 4.91 6.83 15.77
C MET A 227 6.23 7.27 15.13
N GLN A 228 6.43 6.96 13.84
CA GLN A 228 7.67 7.30 13.12
C GLN A 228 7.90 8.82 12.99
N LEU A 229 6.83 9.60 12.87
CA LEU A 229 6.92 11.06 12.81
C LEU A 229 7.28 11.69 14.16
N LEU A 230 6.74 11.16 15.28
CA LEU A 230 7.12 11.60 16.63
C LEU A 230 8.59 11.25 16.98
N LEU A 231 9.12 10.19 16.37
CA LEU A 231 10.52 9.78 16.50
C LEU A 231 11.44 10.44 15.46
N ALA A 232 10.93 11.33 14.59
CA ALA A 232 11.68 11.97 13.51
C ALA A 232 12.38 10.99 12.54
N ASN A 233 11.84 9.81 12.35
CA ASN A 233 12.45 8.73 11.56
C ASN A 233 12.13 8.80 10.05
N ILE A 234 11.28 9.72 9.57
CA ILE A 234 10.96 9.83 8.14
C ILE A 234 11.83 10.89 7.47
N GLY A 235 12.46 10.53 6.36
CA GLY A 235 13.36 11.39 5.58
C GLY A 235 14.83 11.29 5.96
N VAL A 236 15.17 10.48 6.96
CA VAL A 236 16.53 10.28 7.49
C VAL A 236 17.12 8.93 7.09
N ALA A 237 18.44 8.81 7.08
CA ALA A 237 19.10 7.54 6.84
C ALA A 237 18.76 6.51 7.93
N GLY A 238 18.55 5.26 7.55
CA GLY A 238 18.19 4.18 8.46
C GLY A 238 16.79 4.27 9.08
N GLY A 239 16.04 5.32 8.76
CA GLY A 239 14.67 5.53 9.24
C GLY A 239 13.60 5.02 8.29
N GLY A 240 12.41 5.57 8.45
CA GLY A 240 11.30 5.42 7.50
C GLY A 240 10.30 4.31 7.79
N ILE A 241 9.37 4.18 6.84
CA ILE A 241 8.33 3.13 6.82
C ILE A 241 8.48 2.30 5.56
N GLN A 242 8.62 1.00 5.75
CA GLN A 242 8.97 0.06 4.69
C GLN A 242 7.83 -0.91 4.41
N ALA A 243 6.95 -0.55 3.48
CA ALA A 243 5.89 -1.44 3.00
C ALA A 243 6.50 -2.55 2.14
N MET A 244 6.57 -3.76 2.66
CA MET A 244 7.07 -4.93 1.94
C MET A 244 5.96 -5.52 1.08
N ARG A 245 5.92 -5.18 -0.19
CA ARG A 245 4.88 -5.68 -1.10
C ARG A 245 5.17 -7.11 -1.53
N GLY A 246 4.12 -7.89 -1.74
CA GLY A 246 4.22 -9.34 -1.94
C GLY A 246 4.66 -9.77 -3.33
N GLU A 247 4.64 -8.90 -4.33
CA GLU A 247 5.02 -9.20 -5.71
C GLU A 247 6.09 -8.21 -6.18
N SER A 248 6.95 -8.64 -7.11
CA SER A 248 8.15 -7.88 -7.51
C SER A 248 7.85 -6.54 -8.17
N ASN A 249 6.73 -6.40 -8.88
CA ASN A 249 6.34 -5.21 -9.62
C ASN A 249 5.08 -4.52 -9.05
N VAL A 250 4.66 -4.80 -7.82
CA VAL A 250 3.44 -4.17 -7.26
C VAL A 250 3.58 -2.63 -7.18
N GLN A 251 4.76 -2.11 -6.88
CA GLN A 251 4.99 -0.67 -6.93
C GLN A 251 4.80 -0.14 -8.35
N GLY A 252 5.45 -0.76 -9.35
CA GLY A 252 5.37 -0.33 -10.74
C GLY A 252 3.96 -0.41 -11.32
N SER A 253 3.25 -1.51 -11.09
CA SER A 253 1.88 -1.67 -11.57
C SER A 253 0.91 -0.68 -10.92
N THR A 254 1.10 -0.35 -9.63
CA THR A 254 0.32 0.69 -8.95
C THR A 254 0.63 2.08 -9.52
N ASP A 255 1.91 2.39 -9.78
CA ASP A 255 2.33 3.65 -10.41
C ASP A 255 1.71 3.83 -11.81
N MET A 256 1.48 2.70 -12.53
CA MET A 256 0.86 2.67 -13.87
C MET A 256 -0.67 2.52 -13.85
N ALA A 257 -1.32 2.82 -12.72
CA ALA A 257 -2.77 2.84 -12.60
C ALA A 257 -3.47 1.47 -12.61
N LEU A 258 -2.87 0.46 -11.98
CA LEU A 258 -3.55 -0.83 -11.76
C LEU A 258 -4.84 -0.67 -10.93
N LEU A 259 -4.93 0.36 -10.08
CA LEU A 259 -6.09 0.62 -9.23
C LEU A 259 -7.14 1.46 -9.95
N SER A 260 -8.41 1.05 -9.88
CA SER A 260 -9.54 1.62 -10.63
C SER A 260 -9.82 3.12 -10.41
N HIS A 261 -9.33 3.70 -9.31
CA HIS A 261 -9.55 5.11 -8.94
C HIS A 261 -8.39 6.03 -9.32
N LEU A 262 -7.39 5.53 -10.03
CA LEU A 262 -6.18 6.26 -10.41
C LEU A 262 -5.92 6.20 -11.91
N LEU A 263 -5.28 7.23 -12.41
CA LEU A 263 -4.54 7.25 -13.68
C LEU A 263 -3.03 7.12 -13.40
N PRO A 264 -2.19 6.90 -14.43
CA PRO A 264 -0.74 6.82 -14.26
C PRO A 264 -0.18 8.00 -13.45
N GLY A 265 0.73 7.70 -12.53
CA GLY A 265 1.33 8.71 -11.66
C GLY A 265 0.39 9.22 -10.56
N TYR A 266 -0.57 8.41 -10.14
CA TYR A 266 -1.53 8.75 -9.06
C TYR A 266 -2.42 9.97 -9.37
N LEU A 267 -2.61 10.32 -10.63
CA LEU A 267 -3.63 11.28 -11.02
C LEU A 267 -5.02 10.70 -10.74
N LEU A 268 -5.96 11.53 -10.35
CA LEU A 268 -7.32 11.08 -10.09
C LEU A 268 -8.02 10.71 -11.41
N VAL A 269 -8.81 9.64 -11.40
CA VAL A 269 -9.65 9.30 -12.55
C VAL A 269 -10.66 10.44 -12.79
N PRO A 270 -10.87 10.87 -14.06
CA PRO A 270 -11.94 11.80 -14.43
C PRO A 270 -13.32 11.27 -14.02
N GLN A 271 -14.20 12.16 -13.61
CA GLN A 271 -15.59 11.86 -13.27
C GLN A 271 -16.54 12.41 -14.35
N HIS A 272 -17.73 11.84 -14.45
CA HIS A 272 -18.74 12.33 -15.39
C HIS A 272 -19.07 13.82 -15.19
N ASN A 273 -18.92 14.32 -13.97
CA ASN A 273 -19.14 15.75 -13.64
C ASN A 273 -17.96 16.65 -14.08
N ASP A 274 -16.81 16.07 -14.44
CA ASP A 274 -15.70 16.79 -15.03
C ASP A 274 -15.97 16.97 -16.55
N GLU A 275 -16.85 17.89 -16.91
CA GLU A 275 -17.27 18.12 -18.31
C GLU A 275 -16.12 18.61 -19.19
N THR A 276 -15.17 19.36 -18.59
CA THR A 276 -13.99 19.93 -19.24
C THR A 276 -12.72 19.60 -18.48
N LEU A 277 -11.57 19.70 -19.16
CA LEU A 277 -10.27 19.56 -18.52
C LEU A 277 -10.11 20.55 -17.36
N GLN A 278 -10.60 21.79 -17.50
CA GLN A 278 -10.49 22.77 -16.43
C GLN A 278 -11.29 22.36 -15.18
N LYS A 279 -12.52 21.83 -15.33
CA LYS A 279 -13.30 21.31 -14.18
C LYS A 279 -12.57 20.16 -13.47
N TYR A 280 -11.94 19.27 -14.23
CA TYR A 280 -11.10 18.22 -13.67
C TYR A 280 -9.92 18.80 -12.90
N ILE A 281 -9.16 19.74 -13.48
CA ILE A 281 -8.02 20.39 -12.81
C ILE A 281 -8.45 21.09 -11.51
N ASP A 282 -9.57 21.81 -11.54
CA ASP A 282 -10.08 22.51 -10.35
C ASP A 282 -10.42 21.55 -9.21
N ARG A 283 -11.00 20.39 -9.54
CA ARG A 283 -11.30 19.32 -8.57
C ARG A 283 -10.05 18.58 -8.11
N ALA A 284 -9.14 18.26 -9.02
CA ALA A 284 -8.03 17.36 -8.78
C ALA A 284 -6.80 18.04 -8.16
N THR A 285 -6.69 19.36 -8.21
CA THR A 285 -5.50 20.10 -7.76
C THR A 285 -5.70 20.63 -6.34
N PRO A 286 -4.91 20.17 -5.35
CA PRO A 286 -4.96 20.71 -4.00
C PRO A 286 -4.37 22.12 -3.99
N LYS A 287 -5.04 23.03 -3.28
CA LYS A 287 -4.61 24.41 -3.10
C LYS A 287 -3.85 24.54 -1.77
N SER A 288 -2.80 25.33 -1.76
CA SER A 288 -2.07 25.67 -0.54
C SER A 288 -2.21 27.17 -0.24
N SER A 289 -2.48 27.48 1.02
CA SER A 289 -2.40 28.86 1.54
C SER A 289 -1.03 29.17 2.12
N ASP A 290 -0.22 28.16 2.45
CA ASP A 290 1.11 28.34 3.00
C ASP A 290 2.15 28.56 1.87
N PRO A 291 2.79 29.73 1.77
CA PRO A 291 3.76 30.03 0.72
C PRO A 291 5.04 29.17 0.81
N LEU A 292 5.30 28.59 1.96
CA LEU A 292 6.45 27.68 2.15
C LEU A 292 6.16 26.25 1.64
N SER A 293 4.91 25.93 1.36
CA SER A 293 4.55 24.62 0.80
C SER A 293 4.94 24.51 -0.67
N LEU A 294 5.68 23.48 -1.01
CA LEU A 294 6.02 23.20 -2.40
C LEU A 294 4.81 22.68 -3.19
N ASN A 295 3.96 21.89 -2.55
CA ASN A 295 2.73 21.33 -3.11
C ASN A 295 2.90 20.84 -4.55
N TRP A 296 3.62 19.75 -4.78
CA TRP A 296 3.89 19.22 -6.12
C TRP A 296 2.63 18.93 -6.94
N TRP A 297 1.51 18.63 -6.28
CA TRP A 297 0.22 18.43 -6.96
C TRP A 297 -0.34 19.71 -7.61
N LYS A 298 0.21 20.89 -7.30
CA LYS A 298 -0.15 22.13 -8.02
C LYS A 298 0.13 22.04 -9.53
N ASN A 299 0.98 21.09 -9.96
CA ASN A 299 1.32 20.82 -11.35
C ASN A 299 0.42 19.73 -11.98
N THR A 300 -0.73 19.42 -11.39
CA THR A 300 -1.67 18.40 -11.92
C THR A 300 -2.05 18.68 -13.39
N ASP A 301 -2.19 19.94 -13.78
CA ASP A 301 -2.44 20.37 -15.15
C ASP A 301 -1.33 19.92 -16.11
N LYS A 302 -0.06 20.10 -15.75
CA LYS A 302 1.08 19.70 -16.57
C LYS A 302 1.17 18.19 -16.73
N TYR A 303 0.91 17.47 -15.64
CA TYR A 303 0.94 16.02 -15.65
C TYR A 303 -0.21 15.46 -16.49
N MET A 304 -1.42 15.99 -16.32
CA MET A 304 -2.58 15.54 -17.07
C MET A 304 -2.48 15.85 -18.55
N VAL A 305 -2.12 17.07 -18.94
CA VAL A 305 -1.96 17.45 -20.37
C VAL A 305 -0.89 16.60 -21.03
N SER A 306 0.26 16.37 -20.36
CA SER A 306 1.32 15.52 -20.91
C SER A 306 0.87 14.07 -21.06
N LEU A 307 0.03 13.55 -20.17
CA LEU A 307 -0.56 12.22 -20.29
C LEU A 307 -1.53 12.13 -21.48
N LEU A 308 -2.42 13.11 -21.64
CA LEU A 308 -3.35 13.18 -22.77
C LEU A 308 -2.60 13.24 -24.11
N LYS A 309 -1.49 14.01 -24.16
CA LYS A 309 -0.61 14.08 -25.33
C LYS A 309 0.10 12.76 -25.60
N ALA A 310 0.48 11.99 -24.58
CA ALA A 310 1.03 10.66 -24.75
C ALA A 310 -0.03 9.68 -25.33
N TRP A 311 -1.28 9.79 -24.89
CA TRP A 311 -2.34 8.89 -25.33
C TRP A 311 -2.91 9.21 -26.72
N TRP A 312 -3.11 10.50 -27.05
CA TRP A 312 -3.81 10.91 -28.28
C TRP A 312 -2.98 11.80 -29.23
N GLY A 313 -1.70 12.01 -28.96
CA GLY A 313 -0.74 12.63 -29.86
C GLY A 313 -1.27 13.90 -30.55
N ASP A 314 -1.32 13.89 -31.88
CA ASP A 314 -1.77 15.03 -32.68
C ASP A 314 -3.28 15.28 -32.57
N ALA A 315 -4.09 14.27 -32.21
CA ALA A 315 -5.52 14.44 -31.97
C ALA A 315 -5.80 15.19 -30.65
N ALA A 316 -4.85 15.26 -29.73
CA ALA A 316 -4.94 16.02 -28.48
C ALA A 316 -4.46 17.45 -28.71
N THR A 317 -5.37 18.37 -29.00
CA THR A 317 -5.07 19.78 -29.27
C THR A 317 -5.65 20.70 -28.19
N LYS A 318 -5.15 21.92 -28.10
CA LYS A 318 -5.67 22.89 -27.15
C LYS A 318 -7.16 23.19 -27.40
N ASP A 319 -7.58 23.18 -28.65
CA ASP A 319 -8.97 23.52 -29.06
C ASP A 319 -9.97 22.45 -28.63
N ASN A 320 -9.52 21.22 -28.32
CA ASN A 320 -10.37 20.15 -27.83
C ASN A 320 -10.01 19.68 -26.40
N ASP A 321 -9.50 20.59 -25.57
CA ASP A 321 -9.03 20.26 -24.20
C ASP A 321 -8.05 19.08 -24.18
N PHE A 322 -7.14 19.05 -25.15
CA PHE A 322 -6.15 17.96 -25.34
C PHE A 322 -6.78 16.56 -25.42
N GLY A 323 -8.00 16.45 -25.96
CA GLY A 323 -8.70 15.18 -26.06
C GLY A 323 -9.25 14.68 -24.71
N PHE A 324 -9.41 15.54 -23.71
CA PHE A 324 -9.91 15.13 -22.37
C PHE A 324 -11.27 14.42 -22.44
N HIS A 325 -12.12 14.76 -23.41
CA HIS A 325 -13.39 14.07 -23.62
C HIS A 325 -13.25 12.61 -24.06
N TYR A 326 -12.11 12.21 -24.59
CA TYR A 326 -11.80 10.80 -24.92
C TYR A 326 -11.51 9.96 -23.66
N SER A 327 -11.15 10.59 -22.55
CA SER A 327 -10.80 9.89 -21.33
C SER A 327 -11.97 9.10 -20.76
N PRO A 328 -11.75 7.87 -20.28
CA PRO A 328 -12.76 7.15 -19.52
C PRO A 328 -13.11 7.92 -18.25
N LYS A 329 -14.40 7.93 -17.90
CA LYS A 329 -14.91 8.66 -16.74
C LYS A 329 -15.71 7.73 -15.84
N VAL A 330 -15.57 7.91 -14.55
CA VAL A 330 -16.31 7.15 -13.55
C VAL A 330 -17.46 7.98 -12.95
N HIS A 331 -18.49 7.31 -12.49
CA HIS A 331 -19.54 7.96 -11.70
C HIS A 331 -19.05 8.23 -10.28
N ALA A 332 -19.21 9.45 -9.81
CA ALA A 332 -18.83 9.83 -8.46
C ALA A 332 -19.56 8.94 -7.43
N GLY A 333 -18.81 8.43 -6.46
CA GLY A 333 -19.35 7.58 -5.39
C GLY A 333 -19.55 6.10 -5.78
N THR A 334 -19.37 5.70 -7.04
CA THR A 334 -19.39 4.28 -7.41
C THR A 334 -18.13 3.57 -6.90
N ASN A 335 -18.34 2.37 -6.36
CA ASN A 335 -17.25 1.52 -5.87
C ASN A 335 -16.88 0.47 -6.93
N TYR A 336 -15.69 0.59 -7.50
CA TYR A 336 -15.14 -0.33 -8.52
C TYR A 336 -14.05 -1.25 -7.95
N THR A 337 -14.02 -1.43 -6.62
CA THR A 337 -13.01 -2.26 -5.96
C THR A 337 -13.33 -3.75 -6.08
N HIS A 338 -12.36 -4.59 -5.73
CA HIS A 338 -12.40 -6.02 -5.96
C HIS A 338 -13.69 -6.70 -5.48
N ILE A 339 -14.09 -6.53 -4.19
CA ILE A 339 -15.31 -7.15 -3.68
C ILE A 339 -16.54 -6.61 -4.42
N ALA A 340 -16.61 -5.28 -4.62
CA ALA A 340 -17.74 -4.66 -5.31
C ALA A 340 -17.91 -5.17 -6.76
N LEU A 341 -16.80 -5.44 -7.48
CA LEU A 341 -16.84 -6.02 -8.82
C LEU A 341 -17.47 -7.42 -8.80
N PHE A 342 -17.06 -8.29 -7.88
CA PHE A 342 -17.64 -9.64 -7.81
C PHE A 342 -19.08 -9.65 -7.31
N GLU A 343 -19.48 -8.71 -6.46
CA GLU A 343 -20.89 -8.51 -6.11
C GLU A 343 -21.74 -8.05 -7.32
N ALA A 344 -21.18 -7.18 -8.17
CA ALA A 344 -21.83 -6.74 -9.41
C ALA A 344 -21.91 -7.86 -10.46
N MET A 345 -20.86 -8.71 -10.57
CA MET A 345 -20.89 -9.90 -11.42
C MET A 345 -21.96 -10.89 -10.98
N GLU A 346 -22.06 -11.14 -9.68
CA GLU A 346 -23.10 -12.06 -9.15
C GLU A 346 -24.52 -11.56 -9.42
N LYS A 347 -24.72 -10.22 -9.43
CA LYS A 347 -25.99 -9.60 -9.80
C LYS A 347 -26.25 -9.55 -11.30
N GLY A 348 -25.25 -9.88 -12.13
CA GLY A 348 -25.33 -9.81 -13.58
C GLY A 348 -25.15 -8.41 -14.16
N ASP A 349 -24.69 -7.45 -13.38
CA ASP A 349 -24.41 -6.08 -13.86
C ASP A 349 -23.13 -6.04 -14.71
N ILE A 350 -22.16 -6.94 -14.44
CA ILE A 350 -20.95 -7.12 -15.23
C ILE A 350 -21.08 -8.42 -16.01
N LYS A 351 -20.89 -8.33 -17.33
CA LYS A 351 -21.10 -9.40 -18.29
C LYS A 351 -19.83 -10.10 -18.73
N GLY A 352 -18.70 -9.45 -18.64
CA GLY A 352 -17.41 -9.98 -19.06
C GLY A 352 -16.29 -9.63 -18.12
N LEU A 353 -15.29 -10.52 -18.02
CA LEU A 353 -14.10 -10.31 -17.20
C LEU A 353 -12.85 -10.70 -18.00
N MET A 354 -11.84 -9.84 -17.98
CA MET A 354 -10.48 -10.19 -18.37
C MET A 354 -9.63 -10.36 -17.12
N CYS A 355 -9.13 -11.57 -16.91
CA CYS A 355 -8.34 -11.95 -15.75
C CYS A 355 -6.88 -12.13 -16.19
N TRP A 356 -6.01 -11.21 -15.80
CA TRP A 356 -4.64 -11.15 -16.27
C TRP A 356 -3.67 -11.52 -15.14
N GLY A 357 -3.10 -12.74 -15.21
CA GLY A 357 -2.17 -13.25 -14.21
C GLY A 357 -2.75 -13.31 -12.79
N GLN A 358 -4.05 -13.60 -12.65
CA GLN A 358 -4.75 -13.64 -11.37
C GLN A 358 -5.63 -14.89 -11.23
N ASN A 359 -5.79 -15.33 -9.99
CA ASN A 359 -6.64 -16.48 -9.66
C ASN A 359 -7.70 -16.12 -8.59
N PRO A 360 -8.70 -15.28 -8.91
CA PRO A 360 -9.73 -14.84 -7.97
C PRO A 360 -10.57 -15.98 -7.39
N ALA A 361 -10.77 -17.09 -8.09
CA ALA A 361 -11.50 -18.26 -7.58
C ALA A 361 -10.85 -18.88 -6.32
N VAL A 362 -9.59 -18.56 -6.04
CA VAL A 362 -8.85 -18.92 -4.82
C VAL A 362 -8.51 -17.71 -3.98
N GLY A 363 -8.06 -16.63 -4.61
CA GLY A 363 -7.47 -15.48 -3.94
C GLY A 363 -8.47 -14.46 -3.40
N SER A 364 -9.72 -14.42 -3.87
CA SER A 364 -10.74 -13.49 -3.39
C SER A 364 -11.28 -13.90 -2.01
N PRO A 365 -11.71 -12.93 -1.18
CA PRO A 365 -12.46 -13.27 0.03
C PRO A 365 -13.78 -13.92 -0.35
N ASN A 366 -14.32 -14.76 0.52
CA ASN A 366 -15.54 -15.53 0.28
C ASN A 366 -15.49 -16.23 -1.09
N ALA A 367 -14.51 -17.13 -1.25
CA ALA A 367 -14.20 -17.74 -2.55
C ALA A 367 -15.39 -18.43 -3.22
N ASN A 368 -16.36 -18.93 -2.44
CA ASN A 368 -17.58 -19.52 -2.98
C ASN A 368 -18.44 -18.48 -3.71
N GLN A 369 -18.60 -17.29 -3.14
CA GLN A 369 -19.30 -16.18 -3.78
C GLN A 369 -18.63 -15.77 -5.09
N THR A 370 -17.30 -15.63 -5.09
CA THR A 370 -16.51 -15.32 -6.30
C THR A 370 -16.73 -16.35 -7.40
N ARG A 371 -16.68 -17.64 -7.05
CA ARG A 371 -16.92 -18.75 -8.00
C ARG A 371 -18.34 -18.72 -8.58
N ASN A 372 -19.34 -18.33 -7.77
CA ASN A 372 -20.71 -18.15 -8.25
C ASN A 372 -20.83 -16.92 -9.17
N ALA A 373 -20.15 -15.83 -8.85
CA ALA A 373 -20.13 -14.64 -9.68
C ALA A 373 -19.54 -14.91 -11.09
N LEU A 374 -18.47 -15.71 -11.19
CA LEU A 374 -17.88 -16.11 -12.47
C LEU A 374 -18.87 -16.89 -13.34
N ALA A 375 -19.78 -17.65 -12.75
CA ALA A 375 -20.79 -18.43 -13.46
C ALA A 375 -21.92 -17.56 -14.07
N ASN A 376 -22.01 -16.29 -13.71
CA ASN A 376 -22.99 -15.33 -14.23
C ASN A 376 -22.46 -14.46 -15.39
N LEU A 377 -21.19 -14.63 -15.75
CA LEU A 377 -20.59 -13.93 -16.88
C LEU A 377 -21.04 -14.51 -18.22
N ASP A 378 -21.13 -13.67 -19.23
CA ASP A 378 -21.30 -14.12 -20.62
C ASP A 378 -19.96 -14.65 -21.15
N TRP A 379 -18.84 -13.99 -20.77
CA TRP A 379 -17.50 -14.42 -21.18
C TRP A 379 -16.44 -14.12 -20.11
N LEU A 380 -15.38 -14.96 -20.10
CA LEU A 380 -14.21 -14.84 -19.25
C LEU A 380 -12.94 -15.05 -20.07
N VAL A 381 -12.06 -14.08 -20.12
CA VAL A 381 -10.72 -14.21 -20.72
C VAL A 381 -9.71 -14.35 -19.60
N CYS A 382 -8.94 -15.42 -19.58
CA CYS A 382 -7.82 -15.64 -18.66
C CYS A 382 -6.51 -15.59 -19.45
N VAL A 383 -5.61 -14.70 -19.07
CA VAL A 383 -4.24 -14.62 -19.59
C VAL A 383 -3.33 -15.12 -18.49
N ASP A 384 -2.81 -16.33 -18.60
CA ASP A 384 -2.04 -16.96 -17.52
C ASP A 384 -1.04 -18.00 -18.05
N LEU A 385 -0.14 -18.42 -17.15
CA LEU A 385 0.87 -19.46 -17.42
C LEU A 385 0.28 -20.87 -17.40
N TRP A 386 -0.83 -21.08 -16.67
CA TRP A 386 -1.43 -22.38 -16.37
C TRP A 386 -2.96 -22.30 -16.42
N GLU A 387 -3.62 -23.44 -16.59
CA GLU A 387 -5.02 -23.57 -16.21
C GLU A 387 -5.16 -23.32 -14.70
N THR A 388 -5.82 -22.24 -14.33
CA THR A 388 -6.07 -21.86 -12.94
C THR A 388 -7.49 -22.24 -12.53
N GLU A 389 -7.76 -22.26 -11.23
CA GLU A 389 -9.12 -22.45 -10.71
C GLU A 389 -10.11 -21.43 -11.29
N THR A 390 -9.64 -20.25 -11.64
CA THR A 390 -10.47 -19.24 -12.30
C THR A 390 -10.80 -19.63 -13.74
N SER A 391 -9.81 -20.09 -14.52
CA SER A 391 -10.03 -20.46 -15.92
C SER A 391 -10.82 -21.75 -16.09
N ILE A 392 -10.92 -22.57 -15.04
CA ILE A 392 -11.69 -23.83 -15.03
C ILE A 392 -12.75 -23.86 -13.91
N PHE A 393 -13.29 -22.70 -13.53
CA PHE A 393 -14.18 -22.57 -12.37
C PHE A 393 -15.43 -23.48 -12.45
N TRP A 394 -15.87 -23.88 -13.65
CA TRP A 394 -16.97 -24.81 -13.85
C TRP A 394 -16.65 -26.26 -13.46
N LYS A 395 -15.36 -26.61 -13.34
CA LYS A 395 -14.90 -27.92 -12.87
C LYS A 395 -14.77 -27.99 -11.34
N ARG A 396 -15.15 -26.92 -10.61
CA ARG A 396 -15.04 -26.90 -9.14
C ARG A 396 -15.86 -28.00 -8.48
N PRO A 397 -15.41 -28.57 -7.35
CA PRO A 397 -16.17 -29.58 -6.62
C PRO A 397 -17.61 -29.14 -6.35
N GLY A 398 -18.58 -30.00 -6.67
CA GLY A 398 -20.01 -29.75 -6.46
C GLY A 398 -20.69 -28.84 -7.49
N ALA A 399 -19.99 -28.36 -8.53
CA ALA A 399 -20.63 -27.62 -9.61
C ALA A 399 -21.34 -28.57 -10.61
N ASP A 400 -22.45 -28.10 -11.11
CA ASP A 400 -23.08 -28.68 -12.32
C ASP A 400 -22.69 -27.83 -13.56
N PRO A 401 -21.76 -28.28 -14.38
CA PRO A 401 -21.29 -27.49 -15.52
C PRO A 401 -22.37 -27.30 -16.60
N THR A 402 -23.43 -28.12 -16.64
CA THR A 402 -24.50 -27.99 -17.63
C THR A 402 -25.35 -26.72 -17.46
N GLY A 403 -25.33 -26.15 -16.24
CA GLY A 403 -26.03 -24.91 -15.92
C GLY A 403 -25.17 -23.64 -16.09
N ILE A 404 -23.90 -23.77 -16.51
CA ILE A 404 -22.96 -22.63 -16.65
C ILE A 404 -22.79 -22.30 -18.14
N ASN A 405 -23.14 -21.06 -18.51
CA ASN A 405 -23.10 -20.61 -19.91
C ASN A 405 -21.92 -19.68 -20.23
N THR A 406 -21.05 -19.41 -19.26
CA THR A 406 -19.89 -18.54 -19.45
C THR A 406 -18.94 -19.13 -20.50
N GLU A 407 -18.65 -18.38 -21.57
CA GLU A 407 -17.62 -18.76 -22.54
C GLU A 407 -16.24 -18.36 -22.01
N VAL A 408 -15.31 -19.32 -21.95
CA VAL A 408 -13.97 -19.10 -21.38
C VAL A 408 -12.89 -19.17 -22.44
N PHE A 409 -12.06 -18.11 -22.49
CA PHE A 409 -10.88 -18.03 -23.34
C PHE A 409 -9.64 -18.09 -22.47
N LEU A 410 -8.78 -19.07 -22.66
CA LEU A 410 -7.47 -19.18 -22.04
C LEU A 410 -6.40 -18.77 -23.05
N LEU A 411 -5.70 -17.66 -22.78
CA LEU A 411 -4.61 -17.17 -23.61
C LEU A 411 -3.28 -17.46 -22.88
N PRO A 412 -2.40 -18.28 -23.50
CA PRO A 412 -1.15 -18.67 -22.84
C PRO A 412 -0.16 -17.50 -22.78
N ALA A 413 0.27 -17.16 -21.58
CA ALA A 413 1.27 -16.15 -21.30
C ALA A 413 2.65 -16.77 -20.98
N VAL A 414 3.71 -15.96 -21.08
CA VAL A 414 5.07 -16.37 -20.77
C VAL A 414 5.51 -15.94 -19.37
N GLY A 415 6.51 -16.64 -18.84
CA GLY A 415 7.17 -16.31 -17.58
C GLY A 415 8.06 -15.05 -17.68
N SER A 416 8.52 -14.57 -16.54
CA SER A 416 9.28 -13.31 -16.46
C SER A 416 10.66 -13.34 -17.14
N PHE A 417 11.25 -14.50 -17.35
CA PHE A 417 12.53 -14.65 -18.07
C PHE A 417 12.38 -14.95 -19.57
N GLU A 418 11.15 -15.13 -20.05
CA GLU A 418 10.80 -15.33 -21.44
C GLU A 418 10.34 -14.03 -22.14
N LYS A 419 10.39 -12.91 -21.41
CA LYS A 419 10.04 -11.57 -21.90
C LYS A 419 10.99 -10.49 -21.36
N GLU A 420 11.02 -9.36 -22.02
CA GLU A 420 11.82 -8.19 -21.65
C GLU A 420 10.92 -7.09 -21.11
N GLY A 421 11.47 -6.25 -20.21
CA GLY A 421 10.77 -5.11 -19.66
C GLY A 421 11.32 -4.67 -18.32
N SER A 422 10.63 -3.74 -17.67
CA SER A 422 11.03 -3.23 -16.36
C SER A 422 10.14 -3.74 -15.24
N VAL A 423 10.71 -3.77 -14.03
CA VAL A 423 9.98 -3.92 -12.77
C VAL A 423 10.38 -2.81 -11.83
N THR A 424 9.40 -2.27 -11.08
CA THR A 424 9.66 -1.33 -9.99
C THR A 424 9.26 -2.00 -8.68
N ASN A 425 10.25 -2.27 -7.81
CA ASN A 425 10.04 -2.97 -6.55
C ASN A 425 9.55 -2.05 -5.43
N SER A 426 9.26 -2.64 -4.27
CA SER A 426 8.77 -1.91 -3.09
C SER A 426 9.69 -0.76 -2.65
N GLY A 427 11.00 -0.88 -2.85
CA GLY A 427 11.98 0.18 -2.61
C GLY A 427 11.96 1.30 -3.65
N ARG A 428 11.01 1.32 -4.54
CA ARG A 428 10.83 2.28 -5.64
C ARG A 428 11.97 2.22 -6.69
N TRP A 429 12.59 1.09 -6.81
CA TRP A 429 13.73 0.82 -7.63
C TRP A 429 13.28 0.23 -8.95
N MET A 430 13.41 0.97 -10.05
CA MET A 430 13.15 0.52 -11.41
C MET A 430 14.34 -0.26 -11.93
N GLN A 431 14.11 -1.52 -12.31
CA GLN A 431 15.12 -2.44 -12.84
C GLN A 431 14.69 -2.93 -14.22
N TRP A 432 15.64 -3.02 -15.14
CA TRP A 432 15.41 -3.62 -16.44
C TRP A 432 15.73 -5.11 -16.40
N ARG A 433 14.87 -5.92 -16.99
CA ARG A 433 15.05 -7.36 -17.14
C ARG A 433 15.07 -7.71 -18.62
N TYR A 434 16.05 -8.49 -19.00
CA TYR A 434 16.25 -8.94 -20.38
C TYR A 434 15.59 -10.31 -20.57
N LYS A 435 15.09 -10.59 -21.80
CA LYS A 435 14.62 -11.90 -22.20
C LYS A 435 15.81 -12.89 -22.15
N CYS A 436 15.65 -14.02 -21.50
CA CYS A 436 16.67 -15.03 -21.32
C CYS A 436 16.36 -16.35 -22.03
N ALA A 437 15.10 -16.61 -22.34
CA ALA A 437 14.62 -17.83 -22.99
C ALA A 437 13.55 -17.52 -24.03
N ASP A 438 13.37 -18.39 -25.00
CA ASP A 438 12.27 -18.28 -25.96
C ASP A 438 10.96 -18.74 -25.35
N SER A 439 9.88 -18.19 -25.89
CA SER A 439 8.51 -18.54 -25.47
C SER A 439 8.19 -20.00 -25.81
N PRO A 440 7.61 -20.77 -24.88
CA PRO A 440 7.21 -22.15 -25.17
C PRO A 440 5.93 -22.18 -26.03
N GLY A 441 5.92 -23.00 -27.10
CA GLY A 441 4.71 -23.19 -27.95
C GLY A 441 4.17 -21.88 -28.48
N ASP A 442 2.86 -21.68 -28.30
CA ASP A 442 2.13 -20.49 -28.76
C ASP A 442 2.03 -19.39 -27.68
N ALA A 443 2.70 -19.54 -26.55
CA ALA A 443 2.66 -18.56 -25.46
C ALA A 443 3.34 -17.25 -25.86
N LYS A 444 2.74 -16.13 -25.45
CA LYS A 444 3.22 -14.77 -25.79
C LYS A 444 3.45 -13.92 -24.54
N ALA A 445 4.29 -12.91 -24.67
CA ALA A 445 4.42 -11.89 -23.64
C ALA A 445 3.09 -11.14 -23.48
N ASP A 446 2.75 -10.76 -22.24
CA ASP A 446 1.53 -10.00 -21.97
C ASP A 446 1.44 -8.72 -22.80
N LEU A 447 2.58 -8.07 -23.06
CA LEU A 447 2.66 -6.88 -23.91
C LEU A 447 2.27 -7.18 -25.36
N ASP A 448 2.71 -8.32 -25.93
CA ASP A 448 2.33 -8.74 -27.28
C ASP A 448 0.86 -9.12 -27.36
N ILE A 449 0.31 -9.84 -26.37
CA ILE A 449 -1.11 -10.17 -26.31
C ILE A 449 -1.96 -8.89 -26.29
N MET A 450 -1.59 -7.92 -25.45
CA MET A 450 -2.28 -6.63 -25.36
C MET A 450 -2.17 -5.85 -26.68
N ASN A 451 -0.99 -5.84 -27.29
CA ASN A 451 -0.74 -5.14 -28.54
C ASN A 451 -1.59 -5.72 -29.70
N GLU A 452 -1.62 -7.04 -29.85
CA GLU A 452 -2.44 -7.70 -30.87
C GLU A 452 -3.94 -7.48 -30.61
N LEU A 453 -4.38 -7.58 -29.37
CA LEU A 453 -5.77 -7.32 -28.98
C LEU A 453 -6.18 -5.89 -29.34
N MET A 454 -5.36 -4.90 -28.97
CA MET A 454 -5.64 -3.50 -29.29
C MET A 454 -5.65 -3.24 -30.79
N ALA A 455 -4.74 -3.85 -31.57
CA ALA A 455 -4.74 -3.73 -33.02
C ALA A 455 -6.05 -4.27 -33.61
N LYS A 456 -6.55 -5.42 -33.15
CA LYS A 456 -7.83 -5.99 -33.60
C LYS A 456 -9.04 -5.12 -33.21
N ILE A 457 -9.06 -4.60 -31.99
CA ILE A 457 -10.10 -3.68 -31.54
C ILE A 457 -10.11 -2.44 -32.43
N ARG A 458 -8.96 -1.80 -32.67
CA ARG A 458 -8.84 -0.64 -33.55
C ARG A 458 -9.34 -0.94 -34.97
N ASP A 459 -8.98 -2.09 -35.55
CA ASP A 459 -9.44 -2.52 -36.88
C ASP A 459 -10.97 -2.62 -36.95
N LEU A 460 -11.60 -3.12 -35.91
CA LEU A 460 -13.07 -3.19 -35.82
C LEU A 460 -13.68 -1.79 -35.74
N TYR A 461 -13.14 -0.91 -34.90
CA TYR A 461 -13.60 0.48 -34.79
C TYR A 461 -13.38 1.28 -36.06
N LEU A 462 -12.32 1.02 -36.83
CA LEU A 462 -12.10 1.65 -38.13
C LEU A 462 -13.15 1.24 -39.19
N LYS A 463 -13.63 -0.02 -39.10
CA LYS A 463 -14.67 -0.56 -40.03
C LYS A 463 -16.08 -0.11 -39.66
N ASP A 464 -16.35 0.10 -38.39
CA ASP A 464 -17.64 0.57 -37.89
C ASP A 464 -17.62 2.07 -37.60
N GLY A 465 -18.08 2.86 -38.58
CA GLY A 465 -18.14 4.31 -38.47
C GLY A 465 -19.12 4.85 -37.41
N ALA A 466 -20.04 4.01 -36.93
CA ALA A 466 -21.04 4.35 -35.92
C ALA A 466 -20.72 3.81 -34.52
N ALA A 467 -19.56 3.17 -34.34
CA ALA A 467 -19.15 2.62 -33.05
C ALA A 467 -19.10 3.72 -31.97
N PRO A 468 -19.62 3.47 -30.77
CA PRO A 468 -19.60 4.46 -29.68
C PRO A 468 -18.16 4.75 -29.27
N ASN A 469 -17.88 6.01 -28.94
CA ASN A 469 -16.53 6.48 -28.53
C ASN A 469 -15.43 6.15 -29.56
N ARG A 470 -15.77 6.04 -30.84
CA ARG A 470 -14.87 5.63 -31.93
C ARG A 470 -13.56 6.42 -31.94
N ASP A 471 -13.65 7.73 -31.84
CA ASP A 471 -12.47 8.60 -31.95
C ASP A 471 -11.51 8.43 -30.78
N ALA A 472 -11.99 8.07 -29.58
CA ALA A 472 -11.14 7.77 -28.44
C ALA A 472 -10.24 6.54 -28.68
N ILE A 473 -10.73 5.55 -29.44
CA ILE A 473 -9.99 4.32 -29.76
C ILE A 473 -9.11 4.51 -31.00
N VAL A 474 -9.66 5.10 -32.06
CA VAL A 474 -8.96 5.24 -33.33
C VAL A 474 -7.79 6.22 -33.25
N ASN A 475 -7.92 7.28 -32.43
CA ASN A 475 -6.91 8.31 -32.27
C ASN A 475 -5.83 8.00 -31.22
N LEU A 476 -5.93 6.84 -30.51
CA LEU A 476 -4.86 6.44 -29.59
C LEU A 476 -3.53 6.32 -30.34
N THR A 477 -2.45 6.82 -29.72
CA THR A 477 -1.07 6.66 -30.20
C THR A 477 -0.56 5.24 -29.94
N TRP A 478 -1.09 4.26 -30.67
CA TRP A 478 -0.74 2.85 -30.49
C TRP A 478 0.00 2.32 -31.72
N TYR A 479 1.26 2.68 -31.87
CA TYR A 479 2.07 2.39 -33.07
C TYR A 479 3.26 1.50 -32.76
N TYR A 480 3.04 0.38 -32.05
CA TYR A 480 4.10 -0.55 -31.66
C TYR A 480 4.42 -1.61 -32.71
N GLY A 481 3.72 -1.62 -33.84
CA GLY A 481 3.90 -2.62 -34.90
C GLY A 481 3.37 -4.00 -34.53
N THR A 482 3.92 -5.04 -35.12
CA THR A 482 3.52 -6.44 -34.88
C THR A 482 3.99 -6.93 -33.51
N HIS A 483 5.15 -6.47 -33.06
CA HIS A 483 5.69 -6.76 -31.72
C HIS A 483 5.99 -5.43 -31.03
N ALA A 484 5.43 -5.27 -29.83
CA ALA A 484 5.70 -4.08 -29.04
C ALA A 484 7.10 -4.15 -28.39
N ASP A 485 7.97 -3.20 -28.75
CA ASP A 485 9.27 -3.07 -28.09
C ASP A 485 9.12 -2.44 -26.70
N PRO A 486 9.46 -3.15 -25.61
CA PRO A 486 9.36 -2.62 -24.24
C PRO A 486 10.16 -1.33 -24.03
N ARG A 487 11.24 -1.11 -24.83
CA ARG A 487 12.04 0.12 -24.74
C ARG A 487 11.29 1.31 -25.31
N GLN A 488 10.54 1.12 -26.38
CA GLN A 488 9.68 2.19 -26.92
C GLN A 488 8.58 2.55 -25.92
N VAL A 489 7.97 1.55 -25.29
CA VAL A 489 6.99 1.79 -24.21
C VAL A 489 7.64 2.53 -23.04
N ALA A 490 8.85 2.15 -22.61
CA ALA A 490 9.59 2.84 -21.55
C ALA A 490 9.89 4.28 -21.89
N LYS A 491 10.24 4.59 -23.15
CA LYS A 491 10.46 5.96 -23.65
C LYS A 491 9.18 6.78 -23.65
N GLU A 492 8.04 6.21 -24.05
CA GLU A 492 6.72 6.86 -23.98
C GLU A 492 6.35 7.15 -22.53
N VAL A 493 6.53 6.19 -21.64
CA VAL A 493 6.30 6.35 -20.19
C VAL A 493 7.17 7.49 -19.63
N ASN A 494 8.46 7.52 -19.97
CA ASN A 494 9.37 8.62 -19.59
C ASN A 494 8.95 9.97 -20.17
N GLY A 495 8.60 10.00 -21.44
CA GLY A 495 8.10 11.19 -22.13
C GLY A 495 9.09 11.90 -23.05
N TYR A 496 8.51 12.77 -23.88
CA TYR A 496 9.20 13.50 -24.95
C TYR A 496 8.86 14.98 -24.96
N TYR A 497 9.79 15.80 -25.46
CA TYR A 497 9.49 17.14 -25.96
C TYR A 497 8.90 17.03 -27.37
N LEU A 498 7.74 17.65 -27.58
CA LEU A 498 7.01 17.59 -28.85
C LEU A 498 7.27 18.76 -29.77
N THR A 499 7.83 19.86 -29.23
CA THR A 499 8.08 21.10 -29.96
C THR A 499 9.38 21.76 -29.49
N GLY A 500 9.85 22.79 -30.23
CA GLY A 500 11.04 23.58 -29.89
C GLY A 500 12.37 22.87 -30.21
N ASP A 501 13.46 23.44 -29.70
CA ASP A 501 14.82 22.95 -29.97
C ASP A 501 15.11 21.53 -29.47
N LYS A 502 14.31 21.04 -28.55
CA LYS A 502 14.42 19.69 -28.01
C LYS A 502 13.39 18.71 -28.59
N GLN A 503 12.68 19.09 -29.64
CA GLN A 503 11.68 18.24 -30.27
C GLN A 503 12.22 16.84 -30.56
N GLY A 504 11.46 15.80 -30.17
CA GLY A 504 11.81 14.39 -30.36
C GLY A 504 12.78 13.84 -29.29
N LYS A 505 13.38 14.68 -28.45
CA LYS A 505 14.23 14.24 -27.33
C LYS A 505 13.39 13.86 -26.12
N GLN A 506 13.91 12.95 -25.30
CA GLN A 506 13.26 12.54 -24.05
C GLN A 506 13.39 13.60 -22.95
N VAL A 507 12.35 13.74 -22.13
CA VAL A 507 12.40 14.60 -20.93
C VAL A 507 13.30 13.98 -19.87
N ILE A 508 14.11 14.80 -19.21
CA ILE A 508 15.04 14.36 -18.17
C ILE A 508 14.48 14.46 -16.75
N SER A 509 13.37 15.16 -16.59
CA SER A 509 12.71 15.37 -15.28
C SER A 509 11.25 15.76 -15.50
N PHE A 510 10.37 15.37 -14.59
CA PHE A 510 8.97 15.80 -14.59
C PHE A 510 8.80 17.33 -14.44
N ALA A 511 9.80 18.03 -13.91
CA ALA A 511 9.80 19.48 -13.87
C ALA A 511 9.80 20.15 -15.28
N SER A 512 10.15 19.38 -16.31
CA SER A 512 10.11 19.82 -17.72
C SER A 512 8.73 19.71 -18.36
N LEU A 513 7.78 19.03 -17.71
CA LEU A 513 6.44 18.84 -18.27
C LEU A 513 5.66 20.16 -18.28
N MET A 514 4.88 20.37 -19.34
CA MET A 514 4.16 21.60 -19.61
C MET A 514 2.66 21.30 -19.83
N ASN A 515 1.82 22.32 -19.59
CA ASN A 515 0.37 22.25 -19.80
C ASN A 515 -0.10 22.88 -21.12
N ASP A 516 0.83 23.22 -22.00
CA ASP A 516 0.56 23.82 -23.32
C ASP A 516 0.55 22.80 -24.48
N GLY A 517 0.80 21.53 -24.19
CA GLY A 517 0.89 20.45 -25.18
C GLY A 517 2.27 20.29 -25.82
N SER A 518 3.29 21.00 -25.35
CA SER A 518 4.66 20.91 -25.85
C SER A 518 5.42 19.69 -25.34
N THR A 519 4.87 18.95 -24.38
CA THR A 519 5.42 17.72 -23.82
C THR A 519 4.39 16.60 -23.76
N ALA A 520 4.87 15.36 -23.84
CA ALA A 520 4.09 14.14 -23.61
C ALA A 520 4.81 13.27 -22.61
N SER A 521 4.08 12.59 -21.73
CA SER A 521 4.64 11.60 -20.80
C SER A 521 3.55 10.63 -20.37
N GLY A 522 3.77 9.34 -20.55
CA GLY A 522 2.86 8.29 -20.08
C GLY A 522 2.77 8.22 -18.54
N ASN A 523 3.81 8.70 -17.84
CA ASN A 523 3.78 8.77 -16.37
C ASN A 523 4.83 9.74 -15.83
N TRP A 524 4.41 10.87 -15.30
CA TRP A 524 5.25 11.93 -14.78
C TRP A 524 6.27 11.47 -13.71
N LEU A 525 5.95 10.44 -12.92
CA LEU A 525 6.85 9.88 -11.91
C LEU A 525 8.09 9.20 -12.50
N TYR A 526 8.01 8.78 -13.76
CA TYR A 526 9.08 8.07 -14.46
C TYR A 526 9.91 8.97 -15.37
N CYS A 527 9.60 10.26 -15.46
CA CYS A 527 10.43 11.20 -16.21
C CYS A 527 11.88 11.21 -15.68
N GLY A 528 12.84 11.00 -16.57
CA GLY A 528 14.27 10.87 -16.25
C GLY A 528 14.71 9.46 -15.83
N SER A 529 13.80 8.48 -15.81
CA SER A 529 14.15 7.09 -15.48
C SER A 529 14.73 6.33 -16.68
N TYR A 530 14.22 6.62 -17.89
CA TYR A 530 14.64 5.97 -19.11
C TYR A 530 15.03 7.02 -20.18
N VAL A 531 16.30 7.47 -20.16
CA VAL A 531 16.83 8.48 -21.08
C VAL A 531 18.03 7.90 -21.80
N GLU A 532 18.01 7.92 -23.14
CA GLU A 532 19.15 7.49 -23.94
C GLU A 532 20.25 8.57 -24.02
N PRO A 533 21.54 8.20 -24.13
CA PRO A 533 22.64 9.16 -24.26
C PRO A 533 22.51 10.09 -25.46
N ALA A 534 21.89 9.60 -26.54
CA ALA A 534 21.65 10.39 -27.75
C ALA A 534 20.65 11.53 -27.52
N ASP A 535 19.69 11.33 -26.59
CA ASP A 535 18.67 12.34 -26.27
C ASP A 535 19.21 13.42 -25.32
N GLU A 536 20.10 13.03 -24.40
CA GLU A 536 20.70 13.96 -23.43
C GLU A 536 22.17 13.58 -23.14
N PRO A 537 23.10 13.97 -24.03
CA PRO A 537 24.53 13.65 -23.90
C PRO A 537 25.19 14.22 -22.65
N THR A 538 24.62 15.30 -22.08
CA THR A 538 25.15 16.00 -20.89
C THR A 538 24.50 15.52 -19.60
N ALA A 539 23.56 14.56 -19.66
CA ALA A 539 22.92 14.01 -18.47
C ALA A 539 23.97 13.49 -17.49
N PRO A 540 23.82 13.76 -16.19
CA PRO A 540 24.75 13.25 -15.18
C PRO A 540 24.91 11.74 -15.19
N ILE A 541 23.91 11.04 -15.69
CA ILE A 541 23.88 9.59 -15.86
C ILE A 541 23.44 9.32 -17.30
N PRO A 542 24.37 9.20 -18.25
CA PRO A 542 24.02 8.91 -19.63
C PRO A 542 23.50 7.48 -19.76
N GLY A 543 22.55 7.28 -20.68
CA GLY A 543 21.97 5.99 -21.00
C GLY A 543 20.77 5.61 -20.13
N ASN A 544 20.28 4.42 -20.38
CA ASN A 544 19.13 3.86 -19.70
C ASN A 544 19.42 3.59 -18.22
N ARG A 545 18.88 4.41 -17.33
CA ARG A 545 19.08 4.30 -15.89
C ARG A 545 18.49 3.03 -15.31
N ALA A 546 17.41 2.54 -15.87
CA ALA A 546 16.73 1.33 -15.38
C ALA A 546 17.57 0.06 -15.58
N SER A 547 18.44 0.03 -16.59
CA SER A 547 19.32 -1.11 -16.86
C SER A 547 20.73 -0.94 -16.27
N ARG A 548 21.07 0.22 -15.69
CA ARG A 548 22.41 0.50 -15.21
C ARG A 548 22.55 0.18 -13.74
N ARG A 549 23.60 -0.56 -13.47
CA ARG A 549 24.09 -0.83 -12.12
C ARG A 549 25.39 -0.04 -11.92
N ASN A 550 25.30 1.15 -11.37
CA ASN A 550 26.46 1.90 -10.96
C ASN A 550 26.63 1.81 -9.45
N LEU A 551 27.83 1.48 -9.03
CA LEU A 551 28.21 1.57 -7.62
C LEU A 551 28.21 3.04 -7.20
N ASP A 552 27.77 3.28 -6.02
CA ASP A 552 27.85 4.59 -5.41
C ASP A 552 29.23 4.79 -4.78
N ASP A 553 29.99 5.75 -5.30
CA ASP A 553 31.28 6.18 -4.72
C ASP A 553 31.07 7.23 -3.64
N SER A 554 29.84 7.42 -3.19
CA SER A 554 29.48 8.36 -2.15
C SER A 554 30.32 8.14 -0.88
N PRO A 555 30.94 9.19 -0.33
CA PRO A 555 31.68 9.12 0.92
C PRO A 555 30.78 8.82 2.15
N TYR A 556 29.46 8.78 1.95
CA TYR A 556 28.46 8.60 3.00
C TYR A 556 28.11 7.14 3.30
N ASN A 557 28.88 6.22 2.77
CA ASN A 557 28.83 4.79 3.09
C ASN A 557 27.52 4.06 2.81
N ILE A 558 26.67 4.64 1.94
CA ILE A 558 25.45 3.96 1.48
C ILE A 558 25.72 3.14 0.23
N GLN A 559 26.77 3.49 -0.46
CA GLN A 559 27.55 2.77 -1.46
C GLN A 559 26.83 2.08 -2.61
N LEU A 560 25.54 1.96 -2.65
CA LEU A 560 24.87 1.13 -3.63
C LEU A 560 23.88 1.94 -4.45
N TYR A 561 24.14 2.03 -5.76
CA TYR A 561 23.11 2.34 -6.71
C TYR A 561 22.52 3.75 -6.62
N SER A 562 23.26 4.73 -6.12
CA SER A 562 22.82 6.14 -6.08
C SER A 562 22.45 6.68 -7.46
N LYS A 563 23.01 6.08 -8.52
CA LYS A 563 22.79 6.44 -9.91
C LYS A 563 21.72 5.56 -10.59
N TRP A 564 21.04 4.70 -9.87
CA TRP A 564 19.92 3.93 -10.40
C TRP A 564 18.65 4.76 -10.46
N ALA A 565 17.72 4.33 -11.27
CA ALA A 565 16.43 4.98 -11.35
C ALA A 565 15.56 4.60 -10.16
N TRP A 566 15.34 5.55 -9.24
CA TRP A 566 14.29 5.48 -8.25
C TRP A 566 13.09 6.26 -8.78
N CYS A 567 11.97 5.61 -8.84
CA CYS A 567 10.72 6.28 -9.14
C CYS A 567 10.19 6.95 -7.89
N TRP A 568 9.35 7.94 -8.03
CA TRP A 568 8.51 8.50 -6.99
C TRP A 568 9.18 8.97 -5.67
N PRO A 569 9.04 10.23 -5.32
CA PRO A 569 9.02 11.30 -6.29
C PRO A 569 10.44 11.61 -6.72
N VAL A 570 10.64 12.06 -7.92
CA VAL A 570 11.88 12.70 -8.39
C VAL A 570 13.14 11.86 -8.30
N ASN A 571 13.05 10.53 -8.37
CA ASN A 571 14.24 9.68 -8.41
C ASN A 571 15.12 9.82 -7.14
N ARG A 572 14.55 9.61 -5.95
CA ARG A 572 15.25 9.66 -4.66
C ARG A 572 15.29 8.29 -3.98
N ARG A 573 16.42 7.92 -3.40
CA ARG A 573 16.54 6.73 -2.56
C ARG A 573 15.87 6.91 -1.19
N ILE A 574 15.87 8.12 -0.64
CA ILE A 574 15.16 8.52 0.56
C ILE A 574 14.25 9.69 0.19
N ILE A 575 12.94 9.54 0.34
CA ILE A 575 11.98 10.60 0.08
C ILE A 575 11.82 11.49 1.30
N TYR A 576 11.42 12.72 1.08
CA TYR A 576 11.30 13.76 2.13
C TYR A 576 12.63 14.06 2.82
N ASN A 577 13.71 13.93 2.08
CA ASN A 577 15.08 14.02 2.60
C ASN A 577 15.46 15.41 3.12
N ARG A 578 14.68 16.46 2.82
CA ARG A 578 14.83 17.76 3.48
C ARG A 578 14.45 17.73 4.96
N ALA A 579 13.72 16.72 5.42
CA ALA A 579 13.43 16.49 6.83
C ALA A 579 14.63 15.90 7.61
N SER A 580 15.73 15.55 6.93
CA SER A 580 16.97 15.09 7.57
C SER A 580 17.87 16.22 8.11
N VAL A 581 17.52 17.48 7.83
CA VAL A 581 18.31 18.65 8.22
C VAL A 581 17.49 19.61 9.08
N ASP A 582 18.17 20.47 9.82
CA ASP A 582 17.54 21.57 10.55
C ASP A 582 17.11 22.72 9.61
N LEU A 583 16.59 23.80 10.20
CA LEU A 583 16.10 24.95 9.44
C LEU A 583 17.21 25.66 8.64
N ASN A 584 18.49 25.51 9.02
CA ASN A 584 19.66 26.07 8.35
C ASN A 584 20.24 25.11 7.32
N GLY A 585 19.74 23.87 7.23
CA GLY A 585 20.25 22.84 6.32
C GLY A 585 21.41 22.02 6.90
N GLU A 586 21.63 22.04 8.20
CA GLU A 586 22.60 21.18 8.89
C GLU A 586 21.98 19.82 9.21
N PRO A 587 22.67 18.69 8.95
CA PRO A 587 22.16 17.34 9.22
C PRO A 587 21.88 17.12 10.71
N PHE A 588 20.72 16.53 11.04
CA PHE A 588 20.44 16.05 12.39
C PHE A 588 21.33 14.86 12.77
N ASP A 589 21.59 13.96 11.83
CA ASP A 589 22.58 12.90 11.97
C ASP A 589 23.84 13.25 11.14
N LYS A 590 24.94 13.50 11.84
CA LYS A 590 26.22 13.86 11.22
C LYS A 590 27.03 12.65 10.77
N GLU A 591 26.73 11.47 11.30
CA GLU A 591 27.40 10.22 10.92
C GLU A 591 26.83 9.64 9.62
N HIS A 592 25.49 9.80 9.42
CA HIS A 592 24.79 9.33 8.21
C HIS A 592 24.02 10.47 7.54
N PRO A 593 24.70 11.58 7.12
CA PRO A 593 24.01 12.71 6.50
C PRO A 593 23.41 12.30 5.15
N VAL A 594 22.20 12.79 4.86
CA VAL A 594 21.54 12.58 3.59
C VAL A 594 21.79 13.74 2.65
N ILE A 595 21.50 14.95 3.09
CA ILE A 595 21.79 16.21 2.41
C ILE A 595 22.29 17.24 3.44
N TRP A 596 22.99 18.27 2.99
CA TRP A 596 23.37 19.44 3.81
C TRP A 596 23.59 20.67 2.95
N TRP A 597 23.44 21.84 3.56
CA TRP A 597 23.63 23.12 2.91
C TRP A 597 25.05 23.61 3.15
N LYS A 598 25.80 23.87 2.08
CA LYS A 598 27.17 24.38 2.15
C LYS A 598 27.48 25.21 0.92
N ASN A 599 28.14 26.37 1.12
CA ASN A 599 28.54 27.26 0.03
C ASN A 599 27.36 27.65 -0.91
N ALA A 600 26.20 27.96 -0.34
CA ALA A 600 24.98 28.31 -1.03
C ALA A 600 24.47 27.21 -1.99
N ALA A 601 24.78 25.94 -1.71
CA ALA A 601 24.32 24.79 -2.49
C ALA A 601 24.03 23.58 -1.58
N TRP A 602 23.07 22.77 -1.99
CA TRP A 602 22.87 21.47 -1.39
C TRP A 602 23.96 20.48 -1.82
N THR A 603 24.46 19.74 -0.86
CA THR A 603 25.45 18.68 -1.02
C THR A 603 24.87 17.35 -0.52
N GLY A 604 25.40 16.21 -0.91
CA GLY A 604 24.88 14.87 -0.59
C GLY A 604 23.94 14.35 -1.66
N ASP A 605 22.88 13.66 -1.24
CA ASP A 605 21.83 13.23 -2.16
C ASP A 605 21.15 14.42 -2.84
N VAL A 606 20.42 14.14 -3.92
CA VAL A 606 19.64 15.18 -4.57
C VAL A 606 18.47 15.58 -3.66
N PRO A 607 18.36 16.85 -3.24
CA PRO A 607 17.32 17.29 -2.32
C PRO A 607 15.95 17.30 -2.99
N ASP A 608 14.92 16.90 -2.23
CA ASP A 608 13.54 16.98 -2.70
C ASP A 608 13.14 18.44 -2.96
N GLY A 609 12.71 18.72 -4.21
CA GLY A 609 12.23 20.02 -4.62
C GLY A 609 13.26 21.13 -4.74
N GLY A 610 14.53 20.89 -4.45
CA GLY A 610 15.59 21.90 -4.54
C GLY A 610 15.38 23.10 -3.60
N GLY A 611 15.82 24.29 -4.03
CA GLY A 611 15.65 25.53 -3.27
C GLY A 611 16.66 25.70 -2.13
N LYS A 612 16.38 26.66 -1.23
CA LYS A 612 17.21 27.02 -0.09
C LYS A 612 16.76 26.31 1.20
N PRO A 613 17.55 26.36 2.27
CA PRO A 613 17.07 26.01 3.62
C PRO A 613 15.90 26.89 4.07
N MET A 614 15.10 26.40 5.01
CA MET A 614 13.92 27.13 5.49
C MET A 614 14.27 28.50 6.11
N ALA A 615 15.37 28.58 6.85
CA ALA A 615 15.85 29.83 7.43
C ALA A 615 16.21 30.90 6.39
N GLU A 616 16.47 30.49 5.14
CA GLU A 616 16.73 31.38 4.01
C GLU A 616 15.50 31.53 3.09
N GLY A 617 14.30 31.17 3.54
CA GLY A 617 13.06 31.23 2.77
C GLY A 617 12.81 30.03 1.84
N GLY A 618 13.38 28.88 2.16
CA GLY A 618 13.14 27.63 1.46
C GLY A 618 11.83 26.95 1.84
N HIS A 619 11.54 25.83 1.19
CA HIS A 619 10.27 25.13 1.32
C HIS A 619 10.25 24.10 2.45
N LEU A 620 9.04 23.80 2.93
CA LEU A 620 8.72 22.71 3.84
C LEU A 620 9.04 21.33 3.22
N PRO A 621 9.46 20.34 4.04
CA PRO A 621 10.02 19.08 3.54
C PRO A 621 9.01 18.11 2.93
N PHE A 622 7.73 18.15 3.30
CA PHE A 622 6.72 17.18 2.83
C PHE A 622 6.06 17.67 1.53
N ILE A 623 6.83 17.65 0.48
CA ILE A 623 6.58 18.27 -0.82
C ILE A 623 5.28 17.82 -1.53
N MET A 624 4.74 16.66 -1.18
CA MET A 624 3.49 16.13 -1.76
C MET A 624 2.23 16.61 -1.03
N ARG A 625 2.38 17.27 0.11
CA ARG A 625 1.23 17.81 0.87
C ARG A 625 1.01 19.28 0.54
N SER A 626 -0.27 19.68 0.46
CA SER A 626 -0.61 21.10 0.27
C SER A 626 -0.18 21.96 1.45
N THR A 627 -0.11 21.39 2.65
CA THR A 627 0.41 22.04 3.85
C THR A 627 1.94 22.03 3.94
N GLY A 628 2.62 21.21 3.15
CA GLY A 628 4.08 21.02 3.23
C GLY A 628 4.57 20.29 4.49
N LEU A 629 3.67 19.85 5.37
CA LEU A 629 3.94 19.21 6.66
C LEU A 629 3.45 17.76 6.71
N ALA A 630 4.14 16.93 7.48
CA ALA A 630 3.65 15.60 7.83
C ALA A 630 2.42 15.70 8.75
N GLN A 631 1.50 14.74 8.61
CA GLN A 631 0.20 14.82 9.27
C GLN A 631 0.10 13.82 10.43
N LEU A 632 0.21 14.30 11.66
CA LEU A 632 -0.13 13.55 12.88
C LEU A 632 -1.64 13.49 13.07
N PHE A 633 -2.34 14.61 12.84
CA PHE A 633 -3.78 14.72 12.80
C PHE A 633 -4.22 14.90 11.35
N GLY A 634 -5.09 14.04 10.85
CA GLY A 634 -5.58 14.08 9.48
C GLY A 634 -6.74 15.07 9.32
N GLY A 635 -6.44 16.36 9.42
CA GLY A 635 -7.42 17.39 9.20
C GLY A 635 -7.91 17.49 7.75
N VAL A 636 -9.07 18.11 7.57
CA VAL A 636 -9.63 18.45 6.25
C VAL A 636 -9.07 19.80 5.82
N VAL A 637 -8.30 19.82 4.74
CA VAL A 637 -7.66 21.04 4.20
C VAL A 637 -8.19 21.40 2.80
N GLY A 638 -8.94 20.53 2.17
CA GLY A 638 -9.51 20.78 0.84
C GLY A 638 -10.13 19.54 0.20
N PRO A 639 -10.69 19.66 -0.99
CA PRO A 639 -11.43 18.58 -1.64
C PRO A 639 -10.63 17.32 -1.91
N ARG A 640 -9.33 17.45 -2.23
CA ARG A 640 -8.42 16.34 -2.49
C ARG A 640 -7.76 15.81 -1.22
N GLU A 641 -7.58 16.65 -0.21
CA GLU A 641 -6.88 16.33 1.03
C GLU A 641 -7.85 16.34 2.21
N THR A 642 -8.76 15.37 2.17
CA THR A 642 -9.67 15.10 3.28
C THR A 642 -9.04 14.09 4.24
N SER A 643 -9.55 14.03 5.46
CA SER A 643 -9.24 12.97 6.41
C SER A 643 -9.62 11.59 5.85
N LEU A 644 -9.09 10.51 6.46
CA LEU A 644 -9.55 9.15 6.21
C LEU A 644 -11.05 9.04 6.55
N ALA A 645 -11.75 8.11 5.89
CA ALA A 645 -13.18 7.92 6.06
C ALA A 645 -13.57 7.55 7.51
N ASP A 646 -12.66 6.94 8.24
CA ASP A 646 -12.78 6.41 9.60
C ASP A 646 -12.18 7.31 10.70
N GLY A 647 -11.73 8.50 10.35
CA GLY A 647 -11.39 9.50 11.36
C GLY A 647 -10.08 10.25 11.16
N PRO A 648 -9.90 11.37 11.88
CA PRO A 648 -8.70 12.19 11.82
C PRO A 648 -7.54 11.59 12.62
N LEU A 649 -7.83 10.69 13.55
CA LEU A 649 -6.87 9.92 14.33
C LEU A 649 -7.18 8.43 14.24
N PRO A 650 -6.17 7.54 14.31
CA PRO A 650 -6.41 6.10 14.43
C PRO A 650 -7.05 5.77 15.77
N GLU A 651 -8.14 5.00 15.75
CA GLU A 651 -8.81 4.46 16.92
C GLU A 651 -8.81 2.94 16.87
N HIS A 652 -8.69 2.28 18.01
CA HIS A 652 -8.82 0.84 18.07
C HIS A 652 -10.29 0.42 17.99
N TYR A 653 -10.59 -0.39 16.99
CA TYR A 653 -11.84 -1.14 16.87
C TYR A 653 -11.52 -2.63 16.78
N GLU A 654 -12.43 -3.45 17.30
CA GLU A 654 -12.32 -4.89 17.09
C GLU A 654 -12.53 -5.24 15.60
N PRO A 655 -11.85 -6.28 15.08
CA PRO A 655 -12.14 -6.81 13.75
C PRO A 655 -13.63 -7.11 13.58
N TRP A 656 -14.12 -7.13 12.34
CA TRP A 656 -15.51 -7.47 12.02
C TRP A 656 -15.98 -8.75 12.71
N GLU A 657 -15.13 -9.76 12.78
CA GLU A 657 -15.32 -10.98 13.54
C GLU A 657 -14.29 -11.03 14.67
N SER A 658 -14.70 -10.76 15.88
CA SER A 658 -13.83 -10.76 17.06
C SER A 658 -14.19 -11.89 18.02
N PRO A 659 -13.21 -12.54 18.68
CA PRO A 659 -13.47 -13.49 19.76
C PRO A 659 -13.97 -12.83 21.03
N LEU A 660 -13.98 -11.49 21.11
CA LEU A 660 -14.51 -10.71 22.22
C LEU A 660 -15.95 -10.29 21.94
N ALA A 661 -16.76 -10.25 22.99
CA ALA A 661 -18.16 -9.82 22.90
C ALA A 661 -18.31 -8.28 22.90
N ALA A 662 -17.28 -7.56 23.31
CA ALA A 662 -17.26 -6.10 23.38
C ALA A 662 -15.83 -5.60 23.13
N ASN A 663 -15.72 -4.38 22.60
CA ASN A 663 -14.44 -3.67 22.51
C ASN A 663 -14.02 -3.22 23.91
N PRO A 664 -12.82 -3.60 24.39
CA PRO A 664 -12.37 -3.22 25.72
C PRO A 664 -12.12 -1.73 25.90
N MET A 665 -11.98 -0.98 24.81
CA MET A 665 -11.62 0.45 24.83
C MET A 665 -12.82 1.38 24.74
N SER A 666 -13.92 0.95 24.15
CA SER A 666 -15.10 1.79 23.92
C SER A 666 -16.37 0.97 23.71
N GLY A 667 -17.55 1.58 23.80
CA GLY A 667 -18.82 0.97 23.44
C GLY A 667 -18.98 0.70 21.93
N THR A 668 -18.13 1.29 21.09
CA THR A 668 -18.12 1.05 19.65
C THR A 668 -17.32 -0.21 19.32
N MET A 669 -18.01 -1.29 18.98
CA MET A 669 -17.39 -2.61 18.78
C MET A 669 -16.45 -2.65 17.57
N ASN A 670 -16.99 -2.37 16.39
CA ASN A 670 -16.25 -2.39 15.13
C ASN A 670 -16.15 -0.98 14.57
N ASP A 671 -15.22 -0.76 13.66
CA ASP A 671 -15.15 0.50 12.94
C ASP A 671 -16.51 0.81 12.30
N PRO A 672 -17.15 1.95 12.67
CA PRO A 672 -18.54 2.25 12.31
C PRO A 672 -18.75 2.46 10.81
N VAL A 673 -17.68 2.66 10.04
CA VAL A 673 -17.76 2.99 8.61
C VAL A 673 -17.18 1.92 7.69
N ILE A 674 -16.81 0.72 8.19
CA ILE A 674 -16.34 -0.40 7.36
C ILE A 674 -17.32 -0.74 6.25
N LYS A 675 -16.77 -1.26 5.16
CA LYS A 675 -17.57 -1.74 4.02
C LYS A 675 -18.01 -3.18 4.26
N ILE A 676 -19.31 -3.41 4.29
CA ILE A 676 -19.92 -4.72 4.54
C ILE A 676 -20.83 -5.04 3.37
N TRP A 677 -20.56 -6.15 2.66
CA TRP A 677 -21.41 -6.59 1.57
C TRP A 677 -22.40 -7.68 2.00
N ARG A 678 -21.97 -8.55 2.94
CA ARG A 678 -22.77 -9.71 3.37
C ARG A 678 -22.92 -9.79 4.89
N PRO A 679 -23.72 -8.91 5.50
CA PRO A 679 -23.83 -8.80 6.96
C PRO A 679 -24.37 -10.07 7.63
N LEU A 680 -25.20 -10.85 6.92
CA LEU A 680 -25.80 -12.09 7.45
C LEU A 680 -24.81 -13.26 7.51
N GLU A 681 -23.64 -13.14 6.91
CA GLU A 681 -22.59 -14.17 6.90
C GLU A 681 -21.55 -13.97 8.02
N GLN A 682 -21.76 -13.04 8.93
CA GLN A 682 -20.88 -12.84 10.09
C GLN A 682 -20.84 -14.07 11.00
N SER A 683 -19.62 -14.51 11.33
CA SER A 683 -19.38 -15.53 12.33
C SER A 683 -19.33 -14.90 13.71
N LEU A 684 -20.08 -15.44 14.67
CA LEU A 684 -20.16 -14.93 16.03
C LEU A 684 -19.36 -15.79 17.00
N PRO A 685 -18.75 -15.22 18.06
CA PRO A 685 -17.83 -15.91 18.97
C PRO A 685 -18.49 -17.03 19.78
N ASP A 686 -19.79 -16.97 20.03
CA ASP A 686 -20.51 -18.03 20.77
C ASP A 686 -20.48 -19.36 20.01
N LYS A 687 -20.49 -19.33 18.70
CA LYS A 687 -20.47 -20.53 17.84
C LYS A 687 -19.07 -20.79 17.24
N TYR A 688 -18.30 -19.76 16.99
CA TYR A 688 -17.00 -19.81 16.34
C TYR A 688 -15.96 -19.08 17.21
N PRO A 689 -15.50 -19.69 18.32
CA PRO A 689 -14.71 -18.98 19.34
C PRO A 689 -13.23 -18.81 19.01
N ILE A 690 -12.74 -19.42 17.94
CA ILE A 690 -11.33 -19.44 17.59
C ILE A 690 -11.04 -18.33 16.57
N ALA A 691 -10.10 -17.45 16.91
CA ALA A 691 -9.58 -16.49 15.96
C ALA A 691 -8.75 -17.20 14.89
N ALA A 692 -8.86 -16.76 13.65
CA ALA A 692 -8.16 -17.34 12.52
C ALA A 692 -7.42 -16.25 11.72
N THR A 693 -6.25 -16.61 11.20
CA THR A 693 -5.48 -15.77 10.29
C THR A 693 -4.95 -16.59 9.11
N THR A 694 -4.61 -15.92 8.00
CA THR A 694 -3.97 -16.55 6.86
C THR A 694 -2.51 -16.11 6.75
N TYR A 695 -1.65 -16.98 6.23
CA TYR A 695 -0.25 -16.66 5.93
C TYR A 695 0.27 -17.46 4.74
N ARG A 696 1.49 -17.16 4.29
CA ARG A 696 2.16 -17.81 3.16
C ARG A 696 3.25 -18.74 3.65
N VAL A 697 3.54 -19.78 2.85
CA VAL A 697 4.74 -20.60 2.97
C VAL A 697 5.73 -20.24 1.86
N VAL A 698 7.00 -20.60 2.04
CA VAL A 698 8.07 -20.25 1.10
C VAL A 698 7.96 -21.00 -0.22
N GLU A 699 7.47 -22.23 -0.15
CA GLU A 699 7.41 -23.17 -1.27
C GLU A 699 6.30 -22.79 -2.28
N HIS A 700 5.29 -22.05 -1.84
CA HIS A 700 4.19 -21.65 -2.72
C HIS A 700 4.01 -20.13 -2.82
N TRP A 701 3.64 -19.70 -4.04
CA TRP A 701 3.50 -18.29 -4.38
C TRP A 701 2.02 -17.88 -4.49
N GLN A 702 1.62 -16.85 -3.73
CA GLN A 702 0.27 -16.25 -3.77
C GLN A 702 -0.86 -17.30 -3.74
N ALA A 703 -1.83 -17.25 -4.68
CA ALA A 703 -2.90 -18.24 -4.79
C ALA A 703 -2.42 -19.64 -5.27
N GLY A 704 -1.14 -19.82 -5.47
CA GLY A 704 -0.48 -21.10 -5.68
C GLY A 704 -0.46 -21.64 -7.10
N GLN A 705 -1.16 -21.04 -8.05
CA GLN A 705 -1.30 -21.58 -9.41
C GLN A 705 0.03 -21.78 -10.14
N MET A 706 1.05 -20.92 -9.91
CA MET A 706 2.36 -21.11 -10.54
C MET A 706 3.16 -22.24 -9.89
N THR A 707 3.11 -22.35 -8.58
CA THR A 707 4.00 -23.21 -7.81
C THR A 707 3.43 -24.59 -7.55
N ARG A 708 2.10 -24.74 -7.43
CA ARG A 708 1.43 -26.05 -7.31
C ARG A 708 1.46 -26.89 -8.58
N ASN A 709 1.96 -26.33 -9.70
CA ASN A 709 2.24 -27.05 -10.94
C ASN A 709 3.74 -27.41 -11.12
N LEU A 710 4.59 -27.10 -10.13
CA LEU A 710 6.01 -27.41 -10.16
C LEU A 710 6.30 -28.59 -9.24
N PRO A 711 6.72 -29.77 -9.76
CA PRO A 711 6.86 -30.99 -8.97
C PRO A 711 7.74 -30.85 -7.72
N TRP A 712 8.87 -30.13 -7.83
CA TRP A 712 9.79 -29.93 -6.68
C TRP A 712 9.16 -29.15 -5.52
N LEU A 713 8.35 -28.13 -5.85
CA LEU A 713 7.69 -27.32 -4.83
C LEU A 713 6.52 -28.07 -4.21
N VAL A 714 5.83 -28.90 -5.01
CA VAL A 714 4.78 -29.81 -4.53
C VAL A 714 5.38 -30.89 -3.63
N GLU A 715 6.54 -31.45 -3.99
CA GLU A 715 7.23 -32.41 -3.13
C GLU A 715 7.65 -31.77 -1.79
N ALA A 716 8.15 -30.53 -1.82
CA ALA A 716 8.54 -29.80 -0.61
C ALA A 716 7.34 -29.41 0.28
N MET A 717 6.18 -29.12 -0.31
CA MET A 717 4.96 -28.69 0.41
C MET A 717 3.71 -29.24 -0.29
N PRO A 718 3.35 -30.53 -0.07
CA PRO A 718 2.30 -31.17 -0.85
C PRO A 718 0.88 -30.82 -0.40
N ASN A 719 0.65 -30.48 0.86
CA ASN A 719 -0.68 -30.39 1.45
C ASN A 719 -0.94 -29.05 2.13
N MET A 720 -2.18 -28.58 2.00
CA MET A 720 -2.68 -27.52 2.86
C MET A 720 -2.65 -27.97 4.32
N PHE A 721 -2.19 -27.09 5.19
CA PHE A 721 -2.18 -27.33 6.62
C PHE A 721 -2.70 -26.13 7.42
N VAL A 722 -3.14 -26.40 8.64
CA VAL A 722 -3.49 -25.42 9.64
C VAL A 722 -2.58 -25.56 10.85
N GLU A 723 -1.94 -24.45 11.26
CA GLU A 723 -1.16 -24.40 12.50
C GLU A 723 -2.07 -24.09 13.69
N LEU A 724 -1.92 -24.88 14.75
CA LEU A 724 -2.62 -24.67 16.02
C LEU A 724 -1.68 -24.95 17.20
N SER A 725 -1.98 -24.34 18.34
CA SER A 725 -1.20 -24.53 19.56
C SER A 725 -1.36 -25.93 20.14
N GLU A 726 -0.40 -26.36 20.96
CA GLU A 726 -0.46 -27.63 21.71
C GLU A 726 -1.69 -27.65 22.66
N GLU A 727 -2.03 -26.49 23.25
CA GLU A 727 -3.16 -26.35 24.16
C GLU A 727 -4.50 -26.55 23.44
N LEU A 728 -4.70 -25.89 22.28
CA LEU A 728 -5.92 -26.07 21.48
C LEU A 728 -6.03 -27.48 20.93
N ALA A 729 -4.91 -28.07 20.50
CA ALA A 729 -4.86 -29.44 20.00
C ALA A 729 -5.32 -30.43 21.07
N ALA A 730 -4.81 -30.25 22.30
CA ALA A 730 -5.23 -31.07 23.45
C ALA A 730 -6.71 -30.88 23.80
N GLU A 731 -7.22 -29.63 23.78
CA GLU A 731 -8.65 -29.35 24.05
C GLU A 731 -9.58 -30.02 23.03
N LYS A 732 -9.18 -30.04 21.75
CA LYS A 732 -9.99 -30.60 20.66
C LYS A 732 -9.71 -32.08 20.35
N GLY A 733 -8.77 -32.71 21.06
CA GLY A 733 -8.37 -34.09 20.79
C GLY A 733 -7.72 -34.31 19.42
N ILE A 734 -7.01 -33.26 18.92
CA ILE A 734 -6.34 -33.27 17.61
C ILE A 734 -4.87 -33.62 17.82
N ALA A 735 -4.39 -34.61 17.08
CA ALA A 735 -2.97 -34.95 17.01
C ALA A 735 -2.30 -34.26 15.80
N ASN A 736 -0.97 -34.14 15.86
CA ASN A 736 -0.21 -33.66 14.70
C ASN A 736 -0.39 -34.61 13.52
N ALA A 737 -0.59 -34.07 12.32
CA ALA A 737 -0.88 -34.75 11.07
C ALA A 737 -2.32 -35.35 10.96
N ASP A 738 -3.20 -35.11 11.92
CA ASP A 738 -4.62 -35.46 11.73
C ASP A 738 -5.24 -34.63 10.60
N GLU A 739 -6.13 -35.22 9.82
CA GLU A 739 -7.04 -34.47 8.96
C GLU A 739 -8.09 -33.75 9.83
N VAL A 740 -8.27 -32.47 9.62
CA VAL A 740 -9.19 -31.63 10.38
C VAL A 740 -10.11 -30.85 9.45
N ILE A 741 -11.28 -30.51 9.99
CA ILE A 741 -12.25 -29.62 9.35
C ILE A 741 -12.24 -28.31 10.11
N ILE A 742 -12.02 -27.22 9.37
CA ILE A 742 -12.15 -25.85 9.85
C ILE A 742 -13.43 -25.28 9.25
N GLU A 743 -14.29 -24.71 10.07
CA GLU A 743 -15.61 -24.28 9.62
C GLU A 743 -16.04 -22.96 10.26
N ASN A 744 -16.88 -22.22 9.54
CA ASN A 744 -17.54 -21.03 10.04
C ASN A 744 -18.90 -20.82 9.35
N LYS A 745 -19.47 -19.61 9.44
CA LYS A 745 -20.78 -19.30 8.86
C LYS A 745 -20.81 -19.42 7.32
N ARG A 746 -19.67 -19.25 6.63
CA ARG A 746 -19.55 -19.24 5.17
C ARG A 746 -19.27 -20.59 4.55
N GLY A 747 -18.73 -21.51 5.31
CA GLY A 747 -18.43 -22.86 4.81
C GLY A 747 -17.45 -23.62 5.67
N SER A 748 -16.88 -24.66 5.09
CA SER A 748 -15.88 -25.51 5.72
C SER A 748 -14.77 -25.88 4.75
N ILE A 749 -13.58 -26.13 5.29
CA ILE A 749 -12.41 -26.60 4.55
C ILE A 749 -11.75 -27.74 5.28
N LYS A 750 -11.02 -28.57 4.54
CA LYS A 750 -10.17 -29.64 5.09
C LYS A 750 -8.71 -29.22 5.04
N ALA A 751 -7.96 -29.57 6.06
CA ALA A 751 -6.51 -29.34 6.11
C ALA A 751 -5.83 -30.39 7.00
N VAL A 752 -4.51 -30.48 6.92
CA VAL A 752 -3.70 -31.29 7.83
C VAL A 752 -3.36 -30.45 9.06
N ALA A 753 -3.55 -30.99 10.25
CA ALA A 753 -3.20 -30.31 11.50
C ALA A 753 -1.66 -30.29 11.69
N LEU A 754 -1.11 -29.10 11.91
CA LEU A 754 0.27 -28.88 12.32
C LEU A 754 0.27 -28.33 13.77
N VAL A 755 0.49 -29.20 14.73
CA VAL A 755 0.53 -28.84 16.16
C VAL A 755 1.90 -28.27 16.49
N THR A 756 1.97 -27.00 16.91
CA THR A 756 3.24 -26.30 17.11
C THR A 756 3.22 -25.38 18.32
N LYS A 757 4.44 -24.92 18.71
CA LYS A 757 4.64 -23.88 19.72
C LYS A 757 4.71 -22.46 19.10
N ARG A 758 4.52 -22.32 17.78
CA ARG A 758 4.59 -21.04 17.09
C ARG A 758 3.36 -20.18 17.28
N PHE A 759 2.19 -20.79 17.49
CA PHE A 759 1.02 -20.13 18.05
C PHE A 759 0.87 -20.47 19.51
N LYS A 760 0.43 -19.51 20.30
CA LYS A 760 0.07 -19.70 21.72
C LYS A 760 -1.26 -19.02 21.98
N PRO A 761 -2.06 -19.54 22.91
CA PRO A 761 -3.28 -18.88 23.33
C PRO A 761 -2.95 -17.54 24.00
N PHE A 762 -3.80 -16.54 23.75
CA PHE A 762 -3.73 -15.25 24.41
C PHE A 762 -4.53 -15.26 25.71
N GLN A 763 -3.94 -14.70 26.76
CA GLN A 763 -4.65 -14.48 28.03
C GLN A 763 -5.13 -13.03 28.05
N MET A 764 -6.44 -12.85 27.89
CA MET A 764 -7.06 -11.54 27.70
C MET A 764 -8.22 -11.39 28.67
N ASN A 765 -8.10 -10.45 29.61
CA ASN A 765 -9.16 -10.13 30.56
C ASN A 765 -9.79 -11.37 31.23
N GLY A 766 -8.95 -12.32 31.68
CA GLY A 766 -9.37 -13.55 32.31
C GLY A 766 -9.93 -14.64 31.37
N LYS A 767 -9.91 -14.43 30.07
CA LYS A 767 -10.27 -15.41 29.04
C LYS A 767 -9.06 -15.91 28.27
N THR A 768 -9.08 -17.20 27.95
CA THR A 768 -8.15 -17.78 26.98
C THR A 768 -8.74 -17.64 25.58
N VAL A 769 -8.01 -16.96 24.70
CA VAL A 769 -8.38 -16.81 23.29
C VAL A 769 -7.39 -17.58 22.44
N HIS A 770 -7.87 -18.59 21.73
CA HIS A 770 -7.09 -19.37 20.79
C HIS A 770 -7.04 -18.69 19.44
N GLN A 771 -5.88 -18.80 18.77
CA GLN A 771 -5.71 -18.36 17.38
C GLN A 771 -5.03 -19.47 16.58
N ILE A 772 -5.52 -19.69 15.34
CA ILE A 772 -4.94 -20.63 14.39
C ILE A 772 -4.49 -19.89 13.12
N GLY A 773 -3.57 -20.51 12.39
CA GLY A 773 -3.07 -19.96 11.13
C GLY A 773 -3.27 -20.94 10.00
N MET A 774 -3.78 -20.46 8.85
CA MET A 774 -4.03 -21.26 7.66
C MET A 774 -3.16 -20.81 6.51
N THR A 775 -2.71 -21.77 5.73
CA THR A 775 -1.96 -21.50 4.50
C THR A 775 -2.91 -21.10 3.36
N TRP A 776 -2.47 -20.20 2.49
CA TRP A 776 -3.34 -19.46 1.56
C TRP A 776 -3.31 -19.99 0.11
N HIS A 777 -2.45 -20.93 -0.20
CA HIS A 777 -2.02 -21.25 -1.56
C HIS A 777 -2.82 -22.34 -2.28
N TRP A 778 -3.80 -22.98 -1.65
CA TRP A 778 -4.47 -24.16 -2.21
C TRP A 778 -5.81 -23.86 -2.85
N GLY A 779 -6.13 -24.67 -3.83
CA GLY A 779 -7.37 -24.72 -4.59
C GLY A 779 -7.54 -26.08 -5.23
N TYR A 780 -8.54 -26.23 -6.09
CA TYR A 780 -8.94 -27.53 -6.70
C TYR A 780 -8.22 -27.88 -7.99
N ALA A 781 -7.26 -27.07 -8.46
CA ALA A 781 -6.47 -27.31 -9.67
C ALA A 781 -4.98 -27.44 -9.35
N GLY A 782 -4.19 -27.98 -10.29
CA GLY A 782 -2.74 -28.21 -10.19
C GLY A 782 -2.36 -29.61 -9.76
N LEU A 783 -1.06 -29.87 -9.62
CA LEU A 783 -0.53 -31.17 -9.17
C LEU A 783 -0.80 -31.43 -7.69
N SER A 784 -0.83 -30.38 -6.86
CA SER A 784 -1.30 -30.43 -5.49
C SER A 784 -2.63 -29.67 -5.39
N THR A 785 -3.64 -30.30 -4.85
CA THR A 785 -4.97 -29.74 -4.66
C THR A 785 -5.34 -29.66 -3.18
N GLY A 786 -6.30 -28.81 -2.85
CA GLY A 786 -6.84 -28.63 -1.51
C GLY A 786 -7.96 -27.58 -1.50
N ASP A 787 -8.50 -27.30 -0.32
CA ASP A 787 -9.51 -26.26 -0.17
C ASP A 787 -8.87 -24.87 -0.08
N SER A 788 -9.60 -23.84 -0.52
CA SER A 788 -9.16 -22.45 -0.34
C SER A 788 -9.49 -21.95 1.06
N ALA A 789 -8.51 -21.44 1.79
CA ALA A 789 -8.72 -20.75 3.05
C ALA A 789 -9.74 -19.59 2.93
N ASN A 790 -9.84 -18.99 1.75
CA ASN A 790 -10.75 -17.87 1.49
C ASN A 790 -12.23 -18.26 1.38
N ILE A 791 -12.58 -19.55 1.43
CA ILE A 791 -13.96 -19.96 1.71
C ILE A 791 -14.42 -19.42 3.06
N LEU A 792 -13.47 -19.27 4.01
CA LEU A 792 -13.75 -18.86 5.37
C LEU A 792 -13.60 -17.35 5.63
N THR A 793 -13.05 -16.56 4.71
CA THR A 793 -12.86 -15.12 4.88
C THR A 793 -14.10 -14.31 4.52
N PRO A 794 -14.42 -13.20 5.24
CA PRO A 794 -15.66 -12.46 5.04
C PRO A 794 -15.60 -11.46 3.87
N SER A 795 -16.76 -11.14 3.28
CA SER A 795 -16.91 -10.05 2.28
C SER A 795 -17.04 -8.69 2.98
N VAL A 796 -15.97 -8.27 3.63
CA VAL A 796 -15.87 -6.96 4.31
C VAL A 796 -14.54 -6.31 3.97
N GLY A 797 -14.47 -4.98 4.03
CA GLY A 797 -13.25 -4.26 3.68
C GLY A 797 -13.04 -2.97 4.45
N ASP A 798 -11.80 -2.52 4.43
CA ASP A 798 -11.37 -1.24 4.98
C ASP A 798 -12.19 -0.08 4.39
N PRO A 799 -12.62 0.92 5.19
CA PRO A 799 -13.47 2.00 4.71
C PRO A 799 -12.84 2.90 3.65
N ASN A 800 -11.52 2.99 3.61
CA ASN A 800 -10.78 3.87 2.71
C ASN A 800 -10.32 3.18 1.43
N THR A 801 -9.79 1.96 1.57
CA THR A 801 -9.14 1.21 0.49
C THR A 801 -9.97 0.05 -0.02
N THR A 802 -10.97 -0.39 0.78
CA THR A 802 -11.76 -1.61 0.58
C THR A 802 -10.92 -2.89 0.51
N ILE A 803 -9.68 -2.86 0.99
CA ILE A 803 -8.85 -4.07 1.13
C ILE A 803 -9.61 -5.06 2.00
N PRO A 804 -9.76 -6.31 1.55
CA PRO A 804 -10.53 -7.33 2.27
C PRO A 804 -9.88 -7.76 3.61
N GLU A 805 -10.72 -8.22 4.52
CA GLU A 805 -10.28 -8.85 5.78
C GLU A 805 -9.83 -10.29 5.53
N TYR A 806 -8.54 -10.54 5.60
CA TYR A 806 -7.97 -11.88 5.48
C TYR A 806 -7.24 -12.35 6.75
N LYS A 807 -7.09 -11.48 7.74
CA LYS A 807 -6.17 -11.71 8.86
C LYS A 807 -6.86 -11.86 10.21
N ALA A 808 -8.14 -11.49 10.31
CA ALA A 808 -8.90 -11.62 11.55
C ALA A 808 -10.34 -12.01 11.25
N PHE A 809 -10.64 -13.30 11.37
CA PHE A 809 -11.98 -13.86 11.24
C PHE A 809 -12.14 -15.02 12.24
N LEU A 810 -13.36 -15.50 12.38
CA LEU A 810 -13.67 -16.54 13.36
C LEU A 810 -13.94 -17.88 12.69
N CYS A 811 -13.60 -18.95 13.42
CA CYS A 811 -13.87 -20.33 13.01
C CYS A 811 -14.01 -21.26 14.21
N ASN A 812 -14.36 -22.51 13.90
CA ASN A 812 -14.20 -23.66 14.78
C ASN A 812 -13.32 -24.70 14.07
N ILE A 813 -12.71 -25.61 14.83
CA ILE A 813 -11.90 -26.70 14.32
C ILE A 813 -12.27 -27.99 15.01
N ARG A 814 -12.33 -29.08 14.24
CA ARG A 814 -12.56 -30.42 14.76
C ARG A 814 -11.82 -31.45 13.92
N LYS A 815 -11.60 -32.64 14.46
CA LYS A 815 -11.12 -33.79 13.71
C LYS A 815 -12.10 -34.16 12.58
N ALA A 816 -11.62 -34.55 11.40
CA ALA A 816 -12.42 -34.90 10.25
C ALA A 816 -13.21 -36.21 10.44
#